data_e714f071b9beaa0fb7c80a60e1fc523b
#
_entry.id   e714f071b9beaa0fb7c80a60e1fc523b
#
_cell.length_a   1.000
_cell.length_b   1.000
_cell.length_c   1.000
_cell.angle_alpha   90.00
_cell.angle_beta   90.00
_cell.angle_gamma   90.00
#
_symmetry.space_group_name_H-M   'P 1'
#
loop_
_entity.id
_entity.type
_entity.pdbx_description
1 polymer ?
#
loop_
_entity_poly.entity_id
_entity_poly.type
_entity_poly.pdbx_seq_one_letter_code
_entity_poly.pdbx_strand_id
1 'polypeptide(L)'
;MFTLFLCVCAWLTASFSSAQIHSQQWKHVLRQTDESFFKTDEARRIGEQLILYQRVTGGWPKNIDMVKPLSQEQREAVVADKSRTDDSTTDNDATNIQMHFLARLFHATHDKKVREAFCRAVEYLLSGQYDNGGWPQFWPNPHGYQVHITFNDDAMVNTMLLLREVAEAKVPFEKALTTNDLRKRAREAFDKGVECILKTQIRVDGQLTVWCQQHDRQTFLPAPARAFELPSFCSQESASIVALLLSLPNPSDQVKQAIHGAMKWFDTYKLTGLRLERSFSMESGMRDLRLVEDPKGVPLWARYYDLAHYRPFVCDRDGVPRQRLEDIGSERRNGYAWYGDRAASLYDTYMQWAEKHDPSHRVPVSLSTKGANENGLFRMFESVKTNPSLFDAIVGPGESIQAVIDKVPLNYSKPYTIFLRKGTYNQKVIVCRPHIVLVGEHRDSTILVLAETKETQKITEYEGKPVGNGVVVLQEGADDCVISGMTIYNNYGTTVENTTRHQMAVFGRATRTIIVNCNIRADGNDALSLWAPEGNGMYYHADLSLRCPGVDFLCPRGWCYATRCRFYGDSRAIVWHDGRGDKSKKLVITNSHFDAASPTPLGRYHHDSQFYFVACSMTKNILDSNISYAYTDKVLDPCPWGQRVFFYNCTREGGHGTWMNNNLNEADGAPEYHTVTARWTFDNKWDPEKVVRDLWDFICY
;
A
#
# COMPACT_ATOMS: atom_id res chain seq x y z
N MET A 1 5.18 35.45 39.71
CA MET A 1 4.18 34.39 39.50
C MET A 1 4.25 33.76 38.09
N PHE A 2 5.18 34.17 37.22
CA PHE A 2 5.33 33.65 35.85
C PHE A 2 6.50 32.65 35.68
N THR A 3 7.41 32.56 36.66
CA THR A 3 8.61 31.76 36.56
C THR A 3 8.46 30.31 37.07
N LEU A 4 7.36 30.02 37.78
CA LEU A 4 7.12 28.66 38.30
C LEU A 4 6.39 27.73 37.29
N PHE A 5 5.69 28.33 36.30
CA PHE A 5 4.93 27.55 35.31
C PHE A 5 5.80 26.96 34.17
N LEU A 6 6.93 27.61 33.87
CA LEU A 6 7.88 27.15 32.83
C LEU A 6 8.73 25.94 33.28
N CYS A 7 8.98 25.81 34.59
CA CYS A 7 9.72 24.66 35.10
C CYS A 7 8.89 23.36 35.14
N VAL A 8 7.57 23.44 35.36
CA VAL A 8 6.70 22.26 35.43
C VAL A 8 6.48 21.66 34.03
N CYS A 9 6.35 22.50 32.99
CA CYS A 9 6.22 22.02 31.61
C CYS A 9 7.51 21.39 31.06
N ALA A 10 8.69 21.90 31.44
CA ALA A 10 9.98 21.32 31.04
C ALA A 10 10.22 19.94 31.67
N TRP A 11 9.72 19.71 32.90
CA TRP A 11 9.83 18.41 33.57
C TRP A 11 8.87 17.36 33.00
N LEU A 12 7.67 17.75 32.55
CA LEU A 12 6.72 16.82 31.94
C LEU A 12 7.15 16.37 30.51
N THR A 13 7.78 17.25 29.73
CA THR A 13 8.28 16.89 28.40
C THR A 13 9.57 16.07 28.45
N ALA A 14 10.46 16.32 29.41
CA ALA A 14 11.65 15.49 29.66
C ALA A 14 11.28 14.10 30.16
N SER A 15 10.19 13.95 30.93
CA SER A 15 9.70 12.67 31.42
C SER A 15 9.15 11.76 30.30
N PHE A 16 8.49 12.32 29.28
CA PHE A 16 7.96 11.51 28.17
C PHE A 16 9.05 10.99 27.23
N SER A 17 10.11 11.74 26.96
CA SER A 17 11.22 11.27 26.13
C SER A 17 12.13 10.27 26.88
N SER A 18 12.33 10.45 28.19
CA SER A 18 13.08 9.50 29.00
C SER A 18 12.33 8.19 29.24
N ALA A 19 11.00 8.24 29.40
CA ALA A 19 10.17 7.05 29.57
C ALA A 19 10.21 6.14 28.33
N GLN A 20 10.23 6.72 27.11
CA GLN A 20 10.31 5.94 25.87
C GLN A 20 11.72 5.36 25.62
N ILE A 21 12.78 6.04 26.04
CA ILE A 21 14.16 5.53 26.01
C ILE A 21 14.35 4.49 27.10
N HIS A 22 13.84 4.69 28.31
CA HIS A 22 13.87 3.67 29.37
C HIS A 22 12.98 2.45 29.08
N SER A 23 11.91 2.60 28.31
CA SER A 23 10.97 1.49 28.03
C SER A 23 11.56 0.36 27.16
N GLN A 24 12.73 0.55 26.56
CA GLN A 24 13.41 -0.49 25.78
C GLN A 24 14.72 -1.01 26.40
N GLN A 25 15.23 -0.40 27.45
CA GLN A 25 16.48 -0.84 28.13
C GLN A 25 16.37 -2.27 28.67
N TRP A 26 15.20 -2.69 29.15
CA TRP A 26 14.98 -4.04 29.63
C TRP A 26 15.15 -5.11 28.54
N LYS A 27 14.85 -4.81 27.28
CA LYS A 27 15.09 -5.72 26.16
C LYS A 27 16.59 -5.97 25.94
N HIS A 28 17.45 -4.98 26.19
CA HIS A 28 18.91 -5.16 26.10
C HIS A 28 19.41 -6.15 27.16
N VAL A 29 18.86 -6.12 28.38
CA VAL A 29 19.20 -7.10 29.41
C VAL A 29 18.78 -8.50 29.02
N LEU A 30 17.56 -8.67 28.45
CA LEU A 30 17.10 -9.98 27.99
C LEU A 30 17.87 -10.50 26.77
N ARG A 31 18.48 -9.61 25.97
CA ARG A 31 19.34 -9.96 24.82
C ARG A 31 20.81 -10.14 25.19
N GLN A 32 21.15 -10.05 26.47
CA GLN A 32 22.53 -10.24 26.94
C GLN A 32 23.07 -11.63 26.53
N THR A 33 24.31 -11.67 26.05
CA THR A 33 24.99 -12.89 25.58
C THR A 33 26.25 -13.24 26.39
N ASP A 34 26.66 -12.38 27.31
CA ASP A 34 27.84 -12.63 28.18
C ASP A 34 27.54 -13.79 29.13
N GLU A 35 28.25 -14.88 28.97
CA GLU A 35 28.13 -16.08 29.83
C GLU A 35 28.37 -15.80 31.32
N SER A 36 29.21 -14.84 31.64
CA SER A 36 29.49 -14.45 33.03
C SER A 36 28.27 -13.83 33.71
N PHE A 37 27.45 -13.08 32.95
CA PHE A 37 26.23 -12.50 33.46
C PHE A 37 25.23 -13.58 33.92
N PHE A 38 25.09 -14.68 33.17
CA PHE A 38 24.13 -15.75 33.52
C PHE A 38 24.50 -16.57 34.75
N LYS A 39 25.71 -16.39 35.28
CA LYS A 39 26.15 -16.99 36.58
C LYS A 39 25.82 -16.11 37.78
N THR A 40 25.35 -14.88 37.59
CA THR A 40 25.05 -13.93 38.66
C THR A 40 23.69 -14.18 39.32
N ASP A 41 23.51 -13.70 40.55
CA ASP A 41 22.22 -13.73 41.24
C ASP A 41 21.17 -12.84 40.53
N GLU A 42 21.60 -11.78 39.85
CA GLU A 42 20.71 -10.91 39.07
C GLU A 42 20.10 -11.67 37.90
N ALA A 43 20.87 -12.47 37.16
CA ALA A 43 20.33 -13.29 36.07
C ALA A 43 19.34 -14.35 36.59
N ARG A 44 19.60 -14.94 37.76
CA ARG A 44 18.68 -15.88 38.44
C ARG A 44 17.38 -15.19 38.82
N ARG A 45 17.47 -14.01 39.45
CA ARG A 45 16.31 -13.20 39.81
C ARG A 45 15.44 -12.87 38.60
N ILE A 46 16.06 -12.43 37.48
CA ILE A 46 15.35 -12.15 36.23
C ILE A 46 14.72 -13.44 35.72
N GLY A 47 15.39 -14.56 35.68
CA GLY A 47 14.82 -15.84 35.27
C GLY A 47 13.61 -16.27 36.11
N GLU A 48 13.66 -16.13 37.42
CA GLU A 48 12.52 -16.39 38.32
C GLU A 48 11.33 -15.44 37.98
N GLN A 49 11.62 -14.18 37.67
CA GLN A 49 10.63 -13.19 37.33
C GLN A 49 9.99 -13.48 35.96
N LEU A 50 10.78 -13.88 34.96
CA LEU A 50 10.25 -14.33 33.67
C LEU A 50 9.30 -15.52 33.83
N ILE A 51 9.67 -16.52 34.69
CA ILE A 51 8.81 -17.67 35.00
C ILE A 51 7.51 -17.23 35.70
N LEU A 52 7.57 -16.19 36.53
CA LEU A 52 6.40 -15.61 37.15
C LEU A 52 5.43 -15.01 36.14
N TYR A 53 5.95 -14.25 35.15
CA TYR A 53 5.16 -13.64 34.09
C TYR A 53 4.64 -14.63 33.05
N GLN A 54 5.21 -15.84 32.95
CA GLN A 54 4.78 -16.85 31.98
C GLN A 54 3.32 -17.24 32.22
N ARG A 55 2.48 -17.09 31.22
CA ARG A 55 1.06 -17.45 31.26
C ARG A 55 0.87 -18.97 31.32
N VAL A 56 -0.32 -19.39 31.71
CA VAL A 56 -0.71 -20.82 31.68
C VAL A 56 -0.64 -21.42 30.27
N THR A 57 -0.73 -20.60 29.23
CA THR A 57 -0.54 -20.97 27.83
C THR A 57 0.91 -21.43 27.52
N GLY A 58 1.87 -21.01 28.32
CA GLY A 58 3.31 -21.18 28.09
C GLY A 58 4.00 -19.98 27.45
N GLY A 59 3.24 -19.04 26.87
CA GLY A 59 3.77 -17.80 26.28
C GLY A 59 3.84 -16.63 27.25
N TRP A 60 4.26 -15.47 26.73
CA TRP A 60 4.35 -14.20 27.46
C TRP A 60 3.58 -13.09 26.76
N PRO A 61 3.06 -12.11 27.53
CA PRO A 61 2.52 -10.87 26.97
C PRO A 61 3.64 -9.96 26.43
N LYS A 62 3.30 -9.07 25.49
CA LYS A 62 4.24 -8.12 24.89
C LYS A 62 4.31 -6.80 25.66
N ASN A 63 5.41 -6.06 25.46
CA ASN A 63 5.61 -4.67 25.90
C ASN A 63 5.58 -4.47 27.43
N ILE A 64 5.96 -5.49 28.19
CA ILE A 64 6.07 -5.43 29.65
C ILE A 64 7.56 -5.50 30.04
N ASP A 65 8.02 -4.57 30.88
CA ASP A 65 9.34 -4.65 31.50
C ASP A 65 9.35 -5.74 32.58
N MET A 66 9.87 -6.90 32.22
CA MET A 66 9.98 -8.07 33.11
C MET A 66 11.33 -8.15 33.82
N VAL A 67 12.17 -7.15 33.71
CA VAL A 67 13.52 -7.12 34.38
C VAL A 67 13.46 -6.34 35.67
N LYS A 68 12.66 -5.29 35.75
CA LYS A 68 12.53 -4.44 36.91
C LYS A 68 12.05 -5.26 38.14
N PRO A 69 12.70 -5.14 39.34
CA PRO A 69 12.18 -5.78 40.55
C PRO A 69 10.75 -5.38 40.86
N LEU A 70 9.92 -6.33 41.28
CA LEU A 70 8.52 -6.15 41.60
C LEU A 70 8.31 -5.87 43.08
N SER A 71 7.41 -4.95 43.42
CA SER A 71 6.84 -4.85 44.77
C SER A 71 5.98 -6.09 45.07
N GLN A 72 5.62 -6.29 46.36
CA GLN A 72 4.72 -7.39 46.76
C GLN A 72 3.36 -7.31 46.03
N GLU A 73 2.77 -6.13 45.97
CA GLU A 73 1.50 -5.86 45.28
C GLU A 73 1.60 -6.16 43.77
N GLN A 74 2.67 -5.70 43.12
CA GLN A 74 2.92 -5.99 41.70
C GLN A 74 3.10 -7.49 41.45
N ARG A 75 3.78 -8.20 42.38
CA ARG A 75 3.96 -9.63 42.27
C ARG A 75 2.61 -10.38 42.36
N GLU A 76 1.74 -9.97 43.29
CA GLU A 76 0.39 -10.53 43.42
C GLU A 76 -0.44 -10.30 42.16
N ALA A 77 -0.39 -9.11 41.59
CA ALA A 77 -1.05 -8.80 40.31
C ALA A 77 -0.55 -9.69 39.16
N VAL A 78 0.77 -9.88 39.04
CA VAL A 78 1.35 -10.76 38.02
C VAL A 78 0.92 -12.22 38.21
N VAL A 79 0.81 -12.69 39.48
CA VAL A 79 0.30 -14.03 39.79
C VAL A 79 -1.17 -14.17 39.40
N ALA A 80 -2.00 -13.16 39.67
CA ALA A 80 -3.40 -13.15 39.27
C ALA A 80 -3.57 -13.21 37.74
N ASP A 81 -2.73 -12.48 37.01
CA ASP A 81 -2.72 -12.47 35.54
C ASP A 81 -2.21 -13.77 34.90
N LYS A 82 -1.61 -14.66 35.66
CA LYS A 82 -0.99 -15.89 35.13
C LYS A 82 -2.00 -16.81 34.41
N SER A 83 -3.26 -16.78 34.83
CA SER A 83 -4.35 -17.57 34.25
C SER A 83 -4.87 -17.03 32.91
N ARG A 84 -4.42 -15.87 32.47
CA ARG A 84 -4.87 -15.27 31.21
C ARG A 84 -4.44 -16.11 30.01
N THR A 85 -5.33 -16.16 29.01
CA THR A 85 -5.12 -16.90 27.76
C THR A 85 -5.25 -16.02 26.51
N ASP A 86 -5.44 -14.71 26.69
CA ASP A 86 -5.78 -13.76 25.64
C ASP A 86 -4.63 -12.78 25.28
N ASP A 87 -3.51 -12.82 25.99
CA ASP A 87 -2.41 -11.85 25.84
C ASP A 87 -1.05 -12.47 25.49
N SER A 88 -0.96 -13.79 25.34
CA SER A 88 0.28 -14.47 24.92
C SER A 88 0.50 -14.30 23.42
N THR A 89 1.74 -13.96 23.04
CA THR A 89 2.05 -13.60 21.65
C THR A 89 3.55 -13.77 21.34
N THR A 90 3.91 -13.80 20.06
CA THR A 90 5.29 -13.65 19.56
C THR A 90 5.56 -12.27 18.95
N ASP A 91 4.55 -11.40 18.93
CA ASP A 91 4.68 -10.03 18.43
C ASP A 91 5.62 -9.17 19.29
N ASN A 92 6.35 -8.26 18.66
CA ASN A 92 7.34 -7.39 19.33
C ASN A 92 8.40 -8.15 20.14
N ASP A 93 8.88 -9.28 19.66
CA ASP A 93 9.82 -10.21 20.32
C ASP A 93 9.28 -10.91 21.58
N ALA A 94 8.04 -10.72 21.97
CA ALA A 94 7.47 -11.43 23.12
C ALA A 94 7.59 -12.95 22.93
N THR A 95 7.68 -13.68 24.01
CA THR A 95 7.96 -15.11 24.07
C THR A 95 9.37 -15.46 23.55
N ASN A 96 9.78 -15.00 22.37
CA ASN A 96 11.08 -15.31 21.78
C ASN A 96 12.24 -14.79 22.64
N ILE A 97 12.21 -13.53 23.06
CA ILE A 97 13.30 -12.93 23.85
C ILE A 97 13.42 -13.58 25.25
N GLN A 98 12.28 -13.94 25.86
CA GLN A 98 12.25 -14.65 27.14
C GLN A 98 12.85 -16.06 27.01
N MET A 99 12.52 -16.77 25.95
CA MET A 99 13.06 -18.11 25.70
C MET A 99 14.56 -18.10 25.46
N HIS A 100 15.09 -17.14 24.71
CA HIS A 100 16.54 -16.96 24.53
C HIS A 100 17.25 -16.70 25.84
N PHE A 101 16.67 -15.86 26.72
CA PHE A 101 17.23 -15.61 28.04
C PHE A 101 17.22 -16.89 28.91
N LEU A 102 16.09 -17.59 28.96
CA LEU A 102 15.96 -18.84 29.74
C LEU A 102 16.89 -19.94 29.24
N ALA A 103 17.13 -20.06 27.94
CA ALA A 103 18.07 -21.02 27.37
C ALA A 103 19.51 -20.76 27.88
N ARG A 104 19.95 -19.50 27.82
CA ARG A 104 21.31 -19.12 28.35
C ARG A 104 21.41 -19.30 29.86
N LEU A 105 20.35 -18.94 30.59
CA LEU A 105 20.29 -19.14 32.03
C LEU A 105 20.37 -20.65 32.40
N PHE A 106 19.62 -21.50 31.64
CA PHE A 106 19.71 -22.95 31.84
C PHE A 106 21.11 -23.47 31.53
N HIS A 107 21.70 -23.05 30.43
CA HIS A 107 23.08 -23.44 30.09
C HIS A 107 24.08 -23.13 31.21
N ALA A 108 23.92 -22.01 31.91
CA ALA A 108 24.79 -21.60 33.01
C ALA A 108 24.49 -22.28 34.36
N THR A 109 23.22 -22.69 34.58
CA THR A 109 22.75 -23.09 35.93
C THR A 109 22.20 -24.51 36.01
N HIS A 110 21.78 -25.09 34.91
CA HIS A 110 21.03 -26.35 34.82
C HIS A 110 19.78 -26.41 35.72
N ASP A 111 19.19 -25.25 36.01
CA ASP A 111 18.00 -25.14 36.86
C ASP A 111 16.78 -25.83 36.25
N LYS A 112 16.18 -26.76 37.02
CA LYS A 112 15.02 -27.55 36.61
C LYS A 112 13.82 -26.68 36.32
N LYS A 113 13.55 -25.61 37.09
CA LYS A 113 12.40 -24.72 36.89
C LYS A 113 12.53 -23.92 35.60
N VAL A 114 13.77 -23.49 35.29
CA VAL A 114 14.05 -22.81 33.99
C VAL A 114 13.80 -23.75 32.83
N ARG A 115 14.25 -25.01 32.92
CA ARG A 115 13.98 -26.03 31.88
C ARG A 115 12.50 -26.28 31.69
N GLU A 116 11.76 -26.45 32.78
CA GLU A 116 10.31 -26.70 32.73
C GLU A 116 9.58 -25.51 32.08
N ALA A 117 9.94 -24.26 32.42
CA ALA A 117 9.36 -23.06 31.84
C ALA A 117 9.68 -22.97 30.33
N PHE A 118 10.93 -23.30 29.95
CA PHE A 118 11.34 -23.32 28.56
C PHE A 118 10.55 -24.38 27.76
N CYS A 119 10.41 -25.60 28.28
CA CYS A 119 9.65 -26.65 27.61
C CYS A 119 8.17 -26.27 27.42
N ARG A 120 7.53 -25.63 28.42
CA ARG A 120 6.17 -25.10 28.25
C ARG A 120 6.09 -24.05 27.15
N ALA A 121 7.11 -23.21 27.00
CA ALA A 121 7.14 -22.23 25.94
C ALA A 121 7.32 -22.87 24.55
N VAL A 122 8.12 -23.92 24.41
CA VAL A 122 8.19 -24.68 23.15
C VAL A 122 6.82 -25.27 22.81
N GLU A 123 6.12 -25.88 23.80
CA GLU A 123 4.75 -26.38 23.57
C GLU A 123 3.78 -25.28 23.14
N TYR A 124 3.90 -24.09 23.73
CA TYR A 124 3.12 -22.93 23.34
C TYR A 124 3.37 -22.57 21.85
N LEU A 125 4.64 -22.47 21.40
CA LEU A 125 4.95 -22.19 20.00
C LEU A 125 4.41 -23.27 19.05
N LEU A 126 4.52 -24.54 19.43
CA LEU A 126 4.00 -25.66 18.63
C LEU A 126 2.47 -25.65 18.54
N SER A 127 1.78 -25.31 19.66
CA SER A 127 0.32 -25.26 19.70
C SER A 127 -0.29 -24.12 18.89
N GLY A 128 0.49 -23.05 18.61
CA GLY A 128 0.04 -21.91 17.83
C GLY A 128 0.14 -22.11 16.31
N GLN A 129 0.81 -23.16 15.86
CA GLN A 129 0.97 -23.41 14.44
C GLN A 129 -0.32 -23.95 13.81
N TYR A 130 -0.81 -23.31 12.77
CA TYR A 130 -1.89 -23.82 11.93
C TYR A 130 -1.46 -25.04 11.12
N ASP A 131 -2.41 -25.86 10.69
CA ASP A 131 -2.14 -27.03 9.84
C ASP A 131 -1.41 -26.68 8.54
N ASN A 132 -1.62 -25.45 8.05
CA ASN A 132 -0.94 -24.91 6.86
C ASN A 132 0.51 -24.46 7.10
N GLY A 133 1.00 -24.52 8.34
CA GLY A 133 2.36 -24.18 8.74
C GLY A 133 2.58 -22.75 9.24
N GLY A 134 1.57 -21.87 9.14
CA GLY A 134 1.65 -20.49 9.61
C GLY A 134 1.31 -20.31 11.09
N TRP A 135 1.57 -19.12 11.64
CA TRP A 135 1.19 -18.73 13.00
C TRP A 135 0.35 -17.47 13.02
N PRO A 136 -0.68 -17.39 13.89
CA PRO A 136 -1.41 -16.15 14.17
C PRO A 136 -0.56 -15.18 15.01
N GLN A 137 -1.01 -13.93 15.13
CA GLN A 137 -0.33 -12.95 15.97
C GLN A 137 -0.46 -13.25 17.47
N PHE A 138 -1.62 -13.74 17.89
CA PHE A 138 -1.93 -14.15 19.26
C PHE A 138 -2.59 -15.54 19.25
N TRP A 139 -2.36 -16.35 20.29
CA TRP A 139 -3.09 -17.60 20.52
C TRP A 139 -3.08 -17.98 22.01
N PRO A 140 -4.04 -18.80 22.47
CA PRO A 140 -5.02 -19.56 21.68
C PRO A 140 -6.23 -18.74 21.20
N ASN A 141 -6.42 -17.50 21.64
CA ASN A 141 -7.62 -16.70 21.39
C ASN A 141 -7.33 -15.45 20.53
N PRO A 142 -7.01 -15.59 19.23
CA PRO A 142 -6.81 -14.45 18.33
C PRO A 142 -8.16 -13.81 17.95
N HIS A 143 -8.19 -12.48 17.78
CA HIS A 143 -9.37 -11.72 17.38
C HIS A 143 -9.10 -10.85 16.15
N GLY A 144 -10.11 -10.69 15.29
CA GLY A 144 -10.02 -9.85 14.11
C GLY A 144 -8.84 -10.25 13.21
N TYR A 145 -8.04 -9.29 12.79
CA TYR A 145 -6.86 -9.53 11.92
C TYR A 145 -5.77 -10.41 12.57
N GLN A 146 -5.78 -10.59 13.90
CA GLN A 146 -4.79 -11.41 14.61
C GLN A 146 -4.83 -12.89 14.21
N VAL A 147 -5.90 -13.34 13.54
CA VAL A 147 -6.06 -14.72 13.05
C VAL A 147 -5.25 -15.00 11.77
N HIS A 148 -4.75 -13.97 11.11
CA HIS A 148 -3.97 -14.13 9.89
C HIS A 148 -2.58 -14.71 10.16
N ILE A 149 -1.99 -15.36 9.16
CA ILE A 149 -0.57 -15.72 9.17
C ILE A 149 0.24 -14.43 9.27
N THR A 150 1.04 -14.28 10.33
CA THR A 150 1.61 -12.99 10.71
C THR A 150 3.14 -12.97 10.56
N PHE A 151 3.61 -12.26 9.53
CA PHE A 151 5.02 -11.92 9.37
C PHE A 151 5.38 -10.58 10.02
N ASN A 152 4.39 -9.74 10.33
CA ASN A 152 4.59 -8.43 10.96
C ASN A 152 5.55 -8.49 12.15
N ASP A 153 6.48 -7.51 12.21
CA ASP A 153 7.52 -7.40 13.24
C ASP A 153 8.33 -8.70 13.41
N ASP A 154 8.50 -9.45 12.31
CA ASP A 154 9.25 -10.71 12.21
C ASP A 154 8.69 -11.84 13.09
N ALA A 155 7.42 -11.77 13.54
CA ALA A 155 6.85 -12.69 14.54
C ALA A 155 6.99 -14.17 14.12
N MET A 156 6.56 -14.54 12.92
CA MET A 156 6.69 -15.91 12.43
C MET A 156 8.15 -16.28 12.16
N VAL A 157 8.94 -15.38 11.58
CA VAL A 157 10.36 -15.65 11.27
C VAL A 157 11.15 -15.93 12.56
N ASN A 158 10.98 -15.10 13.60
CA ASN A 158 11.64 -15.31 14.90
C ASN A 158 11.19 -16.61 15.57
N THR A 159 9.90 -16.94 15.47
CA THR A 159 9.38 -18.22 15.99
C THR A 159 10.02 -19.41 15.28
N MET A 160 10.13 -19.36 13.95
CA MET A 160 10.76 -20.41 13.16
C MET A 160 12.27 -20.56 13.47
N LEU A 161 12.98 -19.43 13.58
CA LEU A 161 14.40 -19.44 13.95
C LEU A 161 14.62 -20.09 15.31
N LEU A 162 13.80 -19.74 16.30
CA LEU A 162 13.86 -20.32 17.64
C LEU A 162 13.55 -21.84 17.63
N LEU A 163 12.52 -22.26 16.89
CA LEU A 163 12.21 -23.69 16.74
C LEU A 163 13.33 -24.47 16.04
N ARG A 164 14.02 -23.85 15.08
CA ARG A 164 15.22 -24.43 14.46
C ARG A 164 16.36 -24.59 15.47
N GLU A 165 16.63 -23.56 16.29
CA GLU A 165 17.65 -23.62 17.35
C GLU A 165 17.34 -24.72 18.37
N VAL A 166 16.09 -24.86 18.78
CA VAL A 166 15.61 -25.98 19.62
C VAL A 166 15.88 -27.33 18.96
N ALA A 167 15.55 -27.48 17.67
CA ALA A 167 15.72 -28.72 16.92
C ALA A 167 17.20 -29.10 16.72
N GLU A 168 18.06 -28.10 16.49
CA GLU A 168 19.51 -28.30 16.29
C GLU A 168 20.24 -28.62 17.59
N ALA A 169 19.68 -28.26 18.73
CA ALA A 169 20.18 -28.54 20.08
C ALA A 169 21.64 -28.08 20.30
N LYS A 170 22.02 -26.95 19.70
CA LYS A 170 23.33 -26.30 19.90
C LYS A 170 23.24 -25.32 21.05
N VAL A 171 24.36 -25.10 21.74
CA VAL A 171 24.48 -24.13 22.84
C VAL A 171 23.94 -22.75 22.35
N PRO A 172 23.10 -22.08 23.15
CA PRO A 172 22.58 -22.43 24.48
C PRO A 172 21.37 -23.35 24.53
N PHE A 173 20.88 -23.85 23.38
CA PHE A 173 19.71 -24.75 23.26
C PHE A 173 20.08 -26.24 23.34
N GLU A 174 21.04 -26.56 24.20
CA GLU A 174 21.62 -27.91 24.34
C GLU A 174 20.58 -29.02 24.61
N LYS A 175 20.97 -30.27 24.32
CA LYS A 175 20.08 -31.44 24.44
C LYS A 175 19.43 -31.60 25.82
N ALA A 176 20.09 -31.15 26.87
CA ALA A 176 19.59 -31.24 28.24
C ALA A 176 18.42 -30.28 28.51
N LEU A 177 18.29 -29.17 27.74
CA LEU A 177 17.24 -28.19 27.90
C LEU A 177 15.84 -28.72 27.46
N THR A 178 15.79 -29.58 26.45
CA THR A 178 14.52 -30.09 25.87
C THR A 178 14.51 -31.63 25.77
N THR A 179 13.36 -32.20 25.42
CA THR A 179 13.23 -33.63 25.13
C THR A 179 13.50 -33.93 23.65
N ASN A 180 13.77 -35.20 23.31
CA ASN A 180 13.91 -35.64 21.93
C ASN A 180 12.62 -35.40 21.12
N ASP A 181 11.46 -35.61 21.75
CA ASP A 181 10.15 -35.38 21.14
C ASP A 181 9.96 -33.90 20.78
N LEU A 182 10.22 -33.00 21.72
CA LEU A 182 10.12 -31.56 21.46
C LEU A 182 11.04 -31.11 20.32
N ARG A 183 12.26 -31.62 20.26
CA ARG A 183 13.20 -31.30 19.18
C ARG A 183 12.71 -31.81 17.82
N LYS A 184 12.16 -33.01 17.77
CA LYS A 184 11.57 -33.56 16.56
C LYS A 184 10.39 -32.72 16.07
N ARG A 185 9.44 -32.43 16.96
CA ARG A 185 8.27 -31.61 16.66
C ARG A 185 8.65 -30.17 16.26
N ALA A 186 9.68 -29.61 16.90
CA ALA A 186 10.22 -28.29 16.52
C ALA A 186 10.79 -28.28 15.09
N ARG A 187 11.47 -29.37 14.68
CA ARG A 187 11.94 -29.54 13.29
C ARG A 187 10.78 -29.63 12.33
N GLU A 188 9.81 -30.46 12.60
CA GLU A 188 8.61 -30.62 11.76
C GLU A 188 7.83 -29.30 11.62
N ALA A 189 7.72 -28.54 12.72
CA ALA A 189 7.05 -27.24 12.69
C ALA A 189 7.85 -26.20 11.88
N PHE A 190 9.18 -26.20 11.99
CA PHE A 190 10.02 -25.35 11.15
C PHE A 190 9.86 -25.67 9.66
N ASP A 191 9.89 -26.96 9.28
CA ASP A 191 9.77 -27.39 7.90
C ASP A 191 8.40 -27.04 7.30
N LYS A 192 7.30 -27.22 8.05
CA LYS A 192 5.96 -26.73 7.69
C LYS A 192 5.92 -25.21 7.55
N GLY A 193 6.61 -24.47 8.40
CA GLY A 193 6.74 -23.02 8.30
C GLY A 193 7.39 -22.57 7.00
N VAL A 194 8.43 -23.27 6.54
CA VAL A 194 9.06 -23.01 5.24
C VAL A 194 8.07 -23.24 4.10
N GLU A 195 7.29 -24.33 4.14
CA GLU A 195 6.23 -24.56 3.14
C GLU A 195 5.18 -23.44 3.14
N CYS A 196 4.78 -22.95 4.31
CA CYS A 196 3.84 -21.84 4.44
C CYS A 196 4.41 -20.55 3.81
N ILE A 197 5.68 -20.23 4.06
CA ILE A 197 6.38 -19.12 3.40
C ILE A 197 6.30 -19.23 1.88
N LEU A 198 6.57 -20.40 1.32
CA LEU A 198 6.54 -20.62 -0.14
C LEU A 198 5.12 -20.46 -0.72
N LYS A 199 4.09 -20.87 0.03
CA LYS A 199 2.67 -20.76 -0.38
C LYS A 199 2.16 -19.31 -0.31
N THR A 200 2.62 -18.53 0.65
CA THR A 200 2.21 -17.14 0.85
C THR A 200 2.98 -16.13 0.00
N GLN A 201 4.05 -16.54 -0.70
CA GLN A 201 4.79 -15.62 -1.56
C GLN A 201 3.90 -15.08 -2.69
N ILE A 202 3.80 -13.76 -2.79
CA ILE A 202 2.92 -13.11 -3.77
C ILE A 202 3.44 -13.39 -5.18
N ARG A 203 2.53 -13.81 -6.06
CA ARG A 203 2.80 -14.03 -7.48
C ARG A 203 2.09 -12.99 -8.32
N VAL A 204 2.80 -12.45 -9.27
CA VAL A 204 2.26 -11.52 -10.26
C VAL A 204 2.64 -12.02 -11.65
N ASP A 205 1.65 -12.23 -12.50
CA ASP A 205 1.84 -12.81 -13.84
C ASP A 205 2.71 -14.08 -13.83
N GLY A 206 2.53 -14.91 -12.81
CA GLY A 206 3.32 -16.13 -12.59
C GLY A 206 4.71 -15.93 -11.98
N GLN A 207 5.19 -14.70 -11.87
CA GLN A 207 6.49 -14.37 -11.28
C GLN A 207 6.39 -14.28 -9.75
N LEU A 208 7.36 -14.86 -9.06
CA LEU A 208 7.51 -14.72 -7.62
C LEU A 208 8.05 -13.35 -7.25
N THR A 209 7.48 -12.75 -6.22
CA THR A 209 7.87 -11.43 -5.68
C THR A 209 8.24 -11.53 -4.20
N VAL A 210 7.70 -10.67 -3.36
CA VAL A 210 7.89 -10.64 -1.91
C VAL A 210 6.58 -10.97 -1.18
N TRP A 211 6.54 -10.81 0.12
CA TRP A 211 5.39 -11.14 0.98
C TRP A 211 4.71 -9.89 1.51
N CYS A 212 3.45 -10.04 1.89
CA CYS A 212 2.75 -9.09 2.74
C CYS A 212 3.14 -9.31 4.21
N GLN A 213 2.92 -8.32 5.05
CA GLN A 213 3.12 -8.46 6.50
C GLN A 213 2.16 -9.47 7.15
N GLN A 214 1.00 -9.68 6.56
CA GLN A 214 0.03 -10.68 6.97
C GLN A 214 -0.63 -11.32 5.75
N HIS A 215 -0.97 -12.60 5.88
CA HIS A 215 -1.68 -13.37 4.86
C HIS A 215 -2.87 -14.08 5.46
N ASP A 216 -3.97 -14.11 4.72
CA ASP A 216 -5.15 -14.86 5.12
C ASP A 216 -4.82 -16.34 5.30
N ARG A 217 -5.24 -16.92 6.42
CA ARG A 217 -4.89 -18.29 6.82
C ARG A 217 -5.48 -19.38 5.93
N GLN A 218 -6.49 -19.09 5.14
CA GLN A 218 -7.17 -20.06 4.26
C GLN A 218 -6.74 -19.90 2.81
N THR A 219 -6.73 -18.66 2.32
CA THR A 219 -6.46 -18.33 0.92
C THR A 219 -5.00 -18.05 0.63
N PHE A 220 -4.17 -17.80 1.64
CA PHE A 220 -2.77 -17.34 1.54
C PHE A 220 -2.59 -15.98 0.86
N LEU A 221 -3.67 -15.27 0.54
CA LEU A 221 -3.61 -13.95 -0.07
C LEU A 221 -3.17 -12.87 0.94
N PRO A 222 -2.57 -11.76 0.47
CA PRO A 222 -2.30 -10.61 1.33
C PRO A 222 -3.54 -10.17 2.10
N ALA A 223 -3.39 -9.95 3.41
CA ALA A 223 -4.47 -9.57 4.30
C ALA A 223 -4.18 -8.24 5.03
N PRO A 224 -5.20 -7.43 5.33
CA PRO A 224 -5.04 -6.22 6.12
C PRO A 224 -4.79 -6.54 7.61
N ALA A 225 -4.22 -5.58 8.33
CA ALA A 225 -4.17 -5.61 9.79
C ALA A 225 -4.84 -4.37 10.38
N ARG A 226 -4.06 -3.44 10.98
CA ARG A 226 -4.60 -2.16 11.44
C ARG A 226 -4.99 -1.29 10.25
N ALA A 227 -5.83 -0.30 10.45
CA ALA A 227 -6.35 0.56 9.37
C ALA A 227 -5.26 1.07 8.39
N PHE A 228 -4.05 1.36 8.90
CA PHE A 228 -2.92 1.84 8.10
C PHE A 228 -2.00 0.73 7.57
N GLU A 229 -2.32 -0.53 7.78
CA GLU A 229 -1.58 -1.72 7.33
C GLU A 229 -2.39 -2.46 6.28
N LEU A 230 -2.40 -1.90 5.10
CA LEU A 230 -3.17 -2.44 3.96
C LEU A 230 -2.46 -3.65 3.33
N PRO A 231 -3.21 -4.54 2.64
CA PRO A 231 -2.61 -5.58 1.82
C PRO A 231 -1.60 -4.98 0.83
N SER A 232 -0.37 -5.46 0.85
CA SER A 232 0.75 -4.83 0.14
C SER A 232 1.92 -5.79 -0.09
N PHE A 233 2.83 -5.43 -0.98
CA PHE A 233 4.19 -5.96 -0.92
C PHE A 233 4.90 -5.29 0.24
N CYS A 234 5.42 -6.07 1.18
CA CYS A 234 6.07 -5.54 2.38
C CYS A 234 7.58 -5.82 2.34
N SER A 235 8.39 -4.77 2.26
CA SER A 235 9.84 -4.93 2.09
C SER A 235 10.56 -5.40 3.34
N GLN A 236 10.17 -4.90 4.52
CA GLN A 236 10.93 -5.14 5.76
C GLN A 236 10.80 -6.58 6.23
N GLU A 237 9.59 -7.09 6.32
CA GLU A 237 9.30 -8.46 6.72
C GLU A 237 9.80 -9.46 5.67
N SER A 238 9.67 -9.12 4.39
CA SER A 238 10.22 -9.94 3.32
C SER A 238 11.74 -10.06 3.36
N ALA A 239 12.45 -9.03 3.79
CA ALA A 239 13.90 -9.11 3.97
C ALA A 239 14.28 -10.15 5.04
N SER A 240 13.55 -10.22 6.15
CA SER A 240 13.76 -11.22 7.18
C SER A 240 13.40 -12.63 6.71
N ILE A 241 12.34 -12.78 5.93
CA ILE A 241 11.97 -14.06 5.29
C ILE A 241 13.10 -14.53 4.37
N VAL A 242 13.59 -13.66 3.49
CA VAL A 242 14.69 -14.00 2.58
C VAL A 242 15.96 -14.37 3.35
N ALA A 243 16.30 -13.64 4.42
CA ALA A 243 17.44 -13.99 5.28
C ALA A 243 17.30 -15.40 5.88
N LEU A 244 16.10 -15.76 6.36
CA LEU A 244 15.82 -17.12 6.83
C LEU A 244 16.01 -18.15 5.71
N LEU A 245 15.47 -17.92 4.52
CA LEU A 245 15.58 -18.85 3.40
C LEU A 245 17.03 -19.01 2.92
N LEU A 246 17.81 -17.91 2.85
CA LEU A 246 19.25 -17.94 2.52
C LEU A 246 20.06 -18.75 3.54
N SER A 247 19.61 -18.83 4.80
CA SER A 247 20.30 -19.58 5.86
C SER A 247 20.07 -21.12 5.79
N LEU A 248 19.23 -21.60 4.88
CA LEU A 248 18.97 -23.04 4.73
C LEU A 248 20.19 -23.74 4.10
N PRO A 249 20.71 -24.82 4.71
CA PRO A 249 21.93 -25.46 4.22
C PRO A 249 21.75 -26.19 2.90
N ASN A 250 20.56 -26.74 2.65
CA ASN A 250 20.19 -27.49 1.45
C ASN A 250 18.85 -26.97 0.91
N PRO A 251 18.83 -25.81 0.23
CA PRO A 251 17.59 -25.24 -0.26
C PRO A 251 17.01 -26.08 -1.42
N SER A 252 15.70 -26.37 -1.34
CA SER A 252 14.98 -26.98 -2.47
C SER A 252 14.89 -26.02 -3.65
N ASP A 253 14.56 -26.53 -4.84
CA ASP A 253 14.40 -25.67 -6.03
C ASP A 253 13.29 -24.64 -5.86
N GLN A 254 12.24 -24.93 -5.12
CA GLN A 254 11.20 -23.96 -4.78
C GLN A 254 11.74 -22.85 -3.89
N VAL A 255 12.58 -23.17 -2.91
CA VAL A 255 13.26 -22.17 -2.06
C VAL A 255 14.21 -21.30 -2.88
N LYS A 256 14.98 -21.89 -3.80
CA LYS A 256 15.87 -21.14 -4.70
C LYS A 256 15.07 -20.15 -5.55
N GLN A 257 13.99 -20.62 -6.19
CA GLN A 257 13.10 -19.75 -6.99
C GLN A 257 12.48 -18.63 -6.15
N ALA A 258 12.06 -18.93 -4.93
CA ALA A 258 11.51 -17.93 -4.00
C ALA A 258 12.50 -16.83 -3.67
N ILE A 259 13.76 -17.20 -3.39
CA ILE A 259 14.84 -16.26 -3.11
C ILE A 259 15.13 -15.39 -4.35
N HIS A 260 15.30 -16.02 -5.54
CA HIS A 260 15.59 -15.29 -6.78
C HIS A 260 14.46 -14.28 -7.11
N GLY A 261 13.20 -14.69 -6.98
CA GLY A 261 12.05 -13.82 -7.20
C GLY A 261 12.04 -12.61 -6.26
N ALA A 262 12.28 -12.84 -4.98
CA ALA A 262 12.33 -11.78 -4.00
C ALA A 262 13.51 -10.82 -4.22
N MET A 263 14.70 -11.35 -4.52
CA MET A 263 15.88 -10.50 -4.79
C MET A 263 15.73 -9.69 -6.06
N LYS A 264 15.11 -10.25 -7.11
CA LYS A 264 14.74 -9.50 -8.31
C LYS A 264 13.79 -8.36 -7.97
N TRP A 265 12.78 -8.63 -7.14
CA TRP A 265 11.82 -7.61 -6.70
C TRP A 265 12.53 -6.50 -5.91
N PHE A 266 13.39 -6.84 -4.93
CA PHE A 266 14.14 -5.85 -4.16
C PHE A 266 15.01 -4.98 -5.05
N ASP A 267 15.70 -5.58 -6.04
CA ASP A 267 16.56 -4.82 -6.93
C ASP A 267 15.78 -3.89 -7.87
N THR A 268 14.60 -4.33 -8.31
CA THR A 268 13.72 -3.54 -9.18
C THR A 268 13.10 -2.35 -8.45
N TYR A 269 12.66 -2.55 -7.19
CA TYR A 269 11.86 -1.56 -6.46
C TYR A 269 12.62 -0.82 -5.35
N LYS A 270 13.95 -0.88 -5.35
CA LYS A 270 14.79 -0.04 -4.49
C LYS A 270 14.65 1.44 -4.82
N LEU A 271 14.63 2.28 -3.81
CA LEU A 271 14.58 3.73 -3.92
C LEU A 271 16.01 4.27 -3.78
N THR A 272 16.51 4.93 -4.81
CA THR A 272 17.87 5.47 -4.85
C THR A 272 17.87 7.00 -4.87
N GLY A 273 18.97 7.62 -4.45
CA GLY A 273 19.10 9.07 -4.43
C GLY A 273 18.25 9.75 -3.36
N LEU A 274 17.87 9.00 -2.32
CA LEU A 274 17.04 9.46 -1.21
C LEU A 274 17.66 9.07 0.13
N ARG A 275 17.36 9.84 1.17
CA ARG A 275 17.62 9.47 2.58
C ARG A 275 16.48 9.90 3.48
N LEU A 276 16.32 9.20 4.58
CA LEU A 276 15.45 9.64 5.66
C LEU A 276 16.17 10.68 6.51
N GLU A 277 15.55 11.84 6.64
CA GLU A 277 16.01 12.91 7.50
C GLU A 277 15.09 13.06 8.70
N ARG A 278 15.70 13.06 9.92
CA ARG A 278 15.02 13.41 11.16
C ARG A 278 15.41 14.82 11.54
N SER A 279 14.48 15.74 11.44
CA SER A 279 14.65 17.12 11.89
C SER A 279 13.89 17.34 13.20
N PHE A 280 14.30 18.36 13.94
CA PHE A 280 13.56 18.87 15.10
C PHE A 280 13.12 20.28 14.77
N SER A 281 11.82 20.49 14.71
CA SER A 281 11.29 21.83 14.51
C SER A 281 11.33 22.60 15.83
N MET A 282 12.14 23.63 15.89
CA MET A 282 12.18 24.55 17.05
C MET A 282 10.86 25.30 17.20
N GLU A 283 10.13 25.50 16.12
CA GLU A 283 8.86 26.24 16.10
C GLU A 283 7.71 25.41 16.69
N SER A 284 7.62 24.14 16.32
CA SER A 284 6.58 23.21 16.82
C SER A 284 7.01 22.39 18.04
N GLY A 285 8.30 22.36 18.38
CA GLY A 285 8.86 21.52 19.42
C GLY A 285 8.79 20.01 19.12
N MET A 286 8.47 19.62 17.89
CA MET A 286 8.25 18.25 17.49
C MET A 286 9.34 17.72 16.56
N ARG A 287 9.61 16.43 16.66
CA ARG A 287 10.43 15.70 15.68
C ARG A 287 9.61 15.53 14.41
N ASP A 288 10.28 15.65 13.27
CA ASP A 288 9.70 15.43 11.96
C ASP A 288 10.58 14.49 11.12
N LEU A 289 9.95 13.55 10.43
CA LEU A 289 10.60 12.61 9.54
C LEU A 289 10.25 12.96 8.10
N ARG A 290 11.27 13.16 7.26
CA ARG A 290 11.11 13.49 5.84
C ARG A 290 11.95 12.58 4.98
N LEU A 291 11.50 12.36 3.77
CA LEU A 291 12.27 11.74 2.72
C LEU A 291 12.86 12.87 1.85
N VAL A 292 14.19 12.99 1.84
CA VAL A 292 14.88 14.08 1.15
C VAL A 292 15.83 13.53 0.08
N GLU A 293 16.12 14.34 -0.93
CA GLU A 293 17.08 13.98 -1.97
C GLU A 293 18.50 13.85 -1.40
N ASP A 294 19.15 12.76 -1.72
CA ASP A 294 20.56 12.49 -1.44
C ASP A 294 21.14 11.59 -2.55
N PRO A 295 21.81 12.17 -3.55
CA PRO A 295 22.38 11.39 -4.67
C PRO A 295 23.40 10.33 -4.24
N LYS A 296 23.91 10.41 -3.00
CA LYS A 296 24.86 9.44 -2.43
C LYS A 296 24.20 8.54 -1.37
N GLY A 297 22.89 8.70 -1.17
CA GLY A 297 22.15 7.92 -0.20
C GLY A 297 22.20 6.43 -0.50
N VAL A 298 22.30 5.61 0.56
CA VAL A 298 22.16 4.16 0.44
C VAL A 298 20.75 3.84 -0.04
N PRO A 299 20.56 2.85 -0.93
CA PRO A 299 19.23 2.45 -1.37
C PRO A 299 18.30 2.15 -0.19
N LEU A 300 17.09 2.67 -0.28
CA LEU A 300 16.01 2.46 0.68
C LEU A 300 14.87 1.68 0.02
N TRP A 301 14.01 1.13 0.85
CA TRP A 301 12.72 0.58 0.42
C TRP A 301 11.62 1.19 1.29
N ALA A 302 10.48 1.51 0.67
CA ALA A 302 9.27 1.74 1.44
C ALA A 302 8.86 0.45 2.14
N ARG A 303 8.28 0.52 3.33
CA ARG A 303 7.75 -0.67 4.00
C ARG A 303 6.65 -1.31 3.15
N TYR A 304 5.78 -0.50 2.54
CA TYR A 304 4.64 -0.92 1.77
C TYR A 304 4.67 -0.42 0.34
N TYR A 305 4.36 -1.32 -0.59
CA TYR A 305 4.08 -1.02 -1.99
C TYR A 305 2.71 -1.58 -2.36
N ASP A 306 1.91 -0.82 -3.09
CA ASP A 306 0.58 -1.26 -3.49
C ASP A 306 0.65 -2.45 -4.47
N LEU A 307 -0.36 -3.33 -4.38
CA LEU A 307 -0.37 -4.59 -5.13
C LEU A 307 -0.69 -4.40 -6.62
N ALA A 308 -1.23 -3.26 -7.01
CA ALA A 308 -1.65 -3.00 -8.37
C ALA A 308 -0.55 -2.33 -9.20
N HIS A 309 0.11 -1.31 -8.63
CA HIS A 309 1.06 -0.47 -9.37
C HIS A 309 2.49 -0.54 -8.81
N TYR A 310 2.72 -1.33 -7.76
CA TYR A 310 4.03 -1.49 -7.11
C TYR A 310 4.61 -0.18 -6.55
N ARG A 311 3.75 0.77 -6.20
CA ARG A 311 4.17 2.08 -5.71
C ARG A 311 4.35 2.08 -4.21
N PRO A 312 5.39 2.75 -3.71
CA PRO A 312 5.49 3.06 -2.31
C PRO A 312 4.26 3.83 -1.82
N PHE A 313 3.76 3.49 -0.66
CA PHE A 313 2.74 4.29 0.00
C PHE A 313 2.97 4.35 1.50
N VAL A 314 2.44 5.40 2.11
CA VAL A 314 2.28 5.59 3.54
C VAL A 314 0.79 5.73 3.85
N CYS A 315 0.40 5.46 5.08
CA CYS A 315 -1.02 5.49 5.43
C CYS A 315 -1.21 6.02 6.85
N ASP A 316 -2.23 6.83 7.05
CA ASP A 316 -2.64 7.28 8.37
C ASP A 316 -3.69 6.33 8.98
N ARG A 317 -4.18 6.64 10.17
CA ARG A 317 -5.22 5.87 10.88
C ARG A 317 -6.57 5.84 10.17
N ASP A 318 -6.75 6.71 9.17
CA ASP A 318 -7.92 6.74 8.28
C ASP A 318 -7.93 5.62 7.21
N GLY A 319 -6.84 4.85 7.10
CA GLY A 319 -6.75 3.77 6.12
C GLY A 319 -6.56 4.22 4.67
N VAL A 320 -6.31 5.50 4.43
CA VAL A 320 -6.14 6.04 3.08
C VAL A 320 -4.67 6.04 2.70
N PRO A 321 -4.26 5.31 1.65
CA PRO A 321 -2.88 5.33 1.19
C PRO A 321 -2.51 6.69 0.60
N ARG A 322 -1.33 7.17 0.97
CA ARG A 322 -0.73 8.42 0.52
C ARG A 322 0.68 8.17 0.03
N GLN A 323 1.17 9.03 -0.84
CA GLN A 323 2.48 8.81 -1.46
C GLN A 323 3.62 9.46 -0.69
N ARG A 324 3.36 10.51 0.08
CA ARG A 324 4.39 11.28 0.78
C ARG A 324 4.21 11.21 2.28
N LEU A 325 5.33 11.20 3.01
CA LEU A 325 5.34 11.23 4.46
C LEU A 325 4.62 12.47 5.02
N GLU A 326 4.74 13.60 4.33
CA GLU A 326 4.13 14.86 4.73
C GLU A 326 2.59 14.84 4.69
N ASP A 327 2.01 13.92 3.91
CA ASP A 327 0.57 13.79 3.74
C ASP A 327 -0.11 13.02 4.89
N ILE A 328 0.65 12.46 5.83
CA ILE A 328 0.14 11.76 7.01
C ILE A 328 0.45 12.52 8.30
N GLY A 329 -0.39 12.32 9.32
CA GLY A 329 -0.25 12.97 10.61
C GLY A 329 1.09 12.69 11.30
N SER A 330 1.57 13.67 12.09
CA SER A 330 2.88 13.61 12.75
C SER A 330 3.05 12.34 13.62
N GLU A 331 2.00 11.87 14.27
CA GLU A 331 2.04 10.66 15.11
C GLU A 331 2.41 9.43 14.27
N ARG A 332 1.75 9.21 13.14
CA ARG A 332 2.04 8.08 12.25
C ARG A 332 3.36 8.28 11.51
N ARG A 333 3.62 9.48 11.02
CA ARG A 333 4.86 9.81 10.32
C ARG A 333 6.10 9.51 11.14
N ASN A 334 6.09 9.88 12.41
CA ASN A 334 7.24 9.74 13.30
C ASN A 334 7.26 8.43 14.10
N GLY A 335 6.12 7.82 14.32
CA GLY A 335 5.95 6.64 15.17
C GLY A 335 5.94 5.30 14.42
N TYR A 336 6.22 5.30 13.12
CA TYR A 336 6.19 4.09 12.30
C TYR A 336 7.37 4.03 11.31
N ALA A 337 7.88 2.83 11.05
CA ALA A 337 9.00 2.65 10.12
C ALA A 337 8.50 2.50 8.67
N TRP A 338 8.22 3.64 8.03
CA TRP A 338 7.70 3.68 6.66
C TRP A 338 8.74 3.36 5.59
N TYR A 339 10.01 3.63 5.85
CA TYR A 339 11.13 3.36 4.96
C TYR A 339 12.29 2.76 5.74
N GLY A 340 13.10 1.94 5.09
CA GLY A 340 14.29 1.35 5.68
C GLY A 340 15.23 0.74 4.64
N ASP A 341 16.40 0.33 5.10
CA ASP A 341 17.48 -0.25 4.29
C ASP A 341 17.73 -1.74 4.58
N ARG A 342 16.82 -2.40 5.31
CA ARG A 342 17.00 -3.80 5.75
C ARG A 342 17.35 -4.74 4.59
N ALA A 343 16.71 -4.57 3.42
CA ALA A 343 16.98 -5.40 2.26
C ALA A 343 18.41 -5.24 1.70
N ALA A 344 19.08 -4.11 1.96
CA ALA A 344 20.46 -3.91 1.51
C ALA A 344 21.43 -4.95 2.07
N SER A 345 21.21 -5.40 3.31
CA SER A 345 22.04 -6.43 3.96
C SER A 345 21.99 -7.80 3.29
N LEU A 346 20.99 -8.04 2.44
CA LEU A 346 20.82 -9.32 1.75
C LEU A 346 21.73 -9.47 0.53
N TYR A 347 22.17 -8.38 -0.09
CA TYR A 347 22.78 -8.41 -1.42
C TYR A 347 24.07 -9.21 -1.47
N ASP A 348 25.03 -8.93 -0.58
CA ASP A 348 26.30 -9.68 -0.55
C ASP A 348 26.06 -11.13 -0.14
N THR A 349 25.18 -11.37 0.83
CA THR A 349 24.82 -12.73 1.27
C THR A 349 24.16 -13.52 0.13
N TYR A 350 23.25 -12.90 -0.61
CA TYR A 350 22.60 -13.50 -1.76
C TYR A 350 23.59 -13.83 -2.88
N MET A 351 24.51 -12.93 -3.20
CA MET A 351 25.50 -13.17 -4.26
C MET A 351 26.41 -14.37 -3.94
N GLN A 352 26.88 -14.49 -2.69
CA GLN A 352 27.63 -15.65 -2.22
C GLN A 352 26.80 -16.93 -2.22
N TRP A 353 25.57 -16.83 -1.74
CA TRP A 353 24.62 -17.94 -1.72
C TRP A 353 24.28 -18.44 -3.13
N ALA A 354 23.99 -17.53 -4.06
CA ALA A 354 23.64 -17.90 -5.44
C ALA A 354 24.82 -18.59 -6.15
N GLU A 355 26.04 -18.08 -5.97
CA GLU A 355 27.25 -18.73 -6.50
C GLU A 355 27.41 -20.18 -6.00
N LYS A 356 27.05 -20.42 -4.75
CA LYS A 356 27.19 -21.73 -4.12
C LYS A 356 26.07 -22.70 -4.48
N HIS A 357 24.81 -22.22 -4.55
CA HIS A 357 23.62 -23.07 -4.59
C HIS A 357 22.88 -23.06 -5.93
N ASP A 358 22.99 -21.98 -6.73
CA ASP A 358 22.29 -21.85 -8.01
C ASP A 358 22.94 -20.81 -8.95
N PRO A 359 24.18 -21.01 -9.40
CA PRO A 359 24.91 -20.01 -10.19
C PRO A 359 24.27 -19.74 -11.56
N SER A 360 23.54 -20.71 -12.11
CA SER A 360 22.90 -20.63 -13.45
C SER A 360 21.67 -19.72 -13.48
N HIS A 361 20.99 -19.54 -12.36
CA HIS A 361 19.78 -18.72 -12.25
C HIS A 361 19.98 -17.45 -11.39
N ARG A 362 21.24 -17.09 -11.11
CA ARG A 362 21.59 -15.92 -10.34
C ARG A 362 21.03 -14.64 -10.98
N VAL A 363 20.24 -13.89 -10.23
CA VAL A 363 19.75 -12.57 -10.63
C VAL A 363 20.88 -11.56 -10.42
N PRO A 364 21.23 -10.72 -11.41
CA PRO A 364 22.19 -9.63 -11.20
C PRO A 364 21.53 -8.57 -10.31
N VAL A 365 22.08 -8.38 -9.13
CA VAL A 365 21.59 -7.36 -8.16
C VAL A 365 22.76 -6.46 -7.76
N SER A 366 22.48 -5.17 -7.55
CA SER A 366 23.52 -4.20 -7.20
C SER A 366 22.97 -3.09 -6.31
N LEU A 367 23.66 -2.79 -5.23
CA LEU A 367 23.42 -1.60 -4.40
C LEU A 367 24.05 -0.33 -5.00
N SER A 368 24.80 -0.45 -6.10
CA SER A 368 25.40 0.70 -6.78
C SER A 368 24.30 1.63 -7.28
N THR A 369 24.42 2.91 -6.97
CA THR A 369 23.58 3.97 -7.54
C THR A 369 23.99 4.32 -8.98
N LYS A 370 25.14 3.81 -9.47
CA LYS A 370 25.56 3.94 -10.87
C LYS A 370 24.71 2.98 -11.73
N GLY A 371 23.82 3.52 -12.55
CA GLY A 371 22.91 2.76 -13.41
C GLY A 371 21.73 2.14 -12.65
N ALA A 372 21.64 2.27 -11.34
CA ALA A 372 20.38 2.10 -10.64
C ALA A 372 19.41 3.11 -11.24
N ASN A 373 18.27 2.61 -11.71
CA ASN A 373 17.22 3.44 -12.26
C ASN A 373 17.11 4.71 -11.43
N GLU A 374 17.52 5.85 -11.99
CA GLU A 374 17.16 7.17 -11.46
C GLU A 374 15.64 7.31 -11.33
N ASN A 375 14.94 6.33 -11.79
CA ASN A 375 13.53 6.04 -11.86
C ASN A 375 13.04 5.12 -10.73
N GLY A 376 13.54 5.24 -9.51
CA GLY A 376 12.78 4.70 -8.39
C GLY A 376 11.32 5.09 -8.59
N LEU A 377 10.39 4.16 -8.47
CA LEU A 377 8.94 4.38 -8.66
C LEU A 377 8.43 5.67 -8.00
N PHE A 378 9.13 6.17 -6.99
CA PHE A 378 8.86 7.44 -6.33
C PHE A 378 9.07 8.65 -7.25
N ARG A 379 10.05 8.61 -8.18
CA ARG A 379 10.29 9.69 -9.16
C ARG A 379 9.37 9.62 -10.38
N MET A 380 8.77 8.47 -10.66
CA MET A 380 7.79 8.35 -11.76
C MET A 380 6.60 9.30 -11.62
N PHE A 381 6.35 9.84 -10.43
CA PHE A 381 5.17 10.65 -10.16
C PHE A 381 5.47 12.11 -9.77
N GLU A 382 6.68 12.47 -9.39
CA GLU A 382 7.04 13.86 -9.10
C GLU A 382 7.81 14.56 -10.23
N SER A 383 8.67 13.84 -10.92
CA SER A 383 9.31 14.30 -12.16
C SER A 383 9.80 13.08 -12.93
N VAL A 384 9.20 12.80 -14.06
CA VAL A 384 9.78 11.86 -15.00
C VAL A 384 11.09 12.50 -15.46
N LYS A 385 12.23 12.14 -14.88
CA LYS A 385 13.54 12.38 -15.51
C LYS A 385 13.62 11.44 -16.70
N THR A 386 12.88 11.78 -17.72
CA THR A 386 12.85 11.06 -18.95
C THR A 386 14.17 11.29 -19.67
N ASN A 387 14.76 10.20 -20.11
CA ASN A 387 15.69 10.29 -21.22
C ASN A 387 14.87 10.64 -22.47
N PRO A 388 14.96 11.88 -22.99
CA PRO A 388 14.19 12.29 -24.17
C PRO A 388 14.38 11.36 -25.38
N SER A 389 15.48 10.62 -25.44
CA SER A 389 15.76 9.67 -26.52
C SER A 389 14.87 8.42 -26.50
N LEU A 390 14.10 8.18 -25.44
CA LEU A 390 13.17 7.03 -25.34
C LEU A 390 11.79 7.32 -25.91
N PHE A 391 11.48 8.58 -26.25
CA PHE A 391 10.19 8.97 -26.82
C PHE A 391 10.26 9.10 -28.33
N ASP A 392 9.17 8.73 -29.00
CA ASP A 392 9.05 8.91 -30.45
C ASP A 392 9.00 10.39 -30.83
N ALA A 393 8.50 11.24 -29.94
CA ALA A 393 8.49 12.69 -30.14
C ALA A 393 8.59 13.46 -28.82
N ILE A 394 9.16 14.66 -28.88
CA ILE A 394 9.23 15.63 -27.79
C ILE A 394 8.61 16.93 -28.27
N VAL A 395 7.75 17.52 -27.44
CA VAL A 395 7.07 18.79 -27.72
C VAL A 395 7.36 19.77 -26.60
N GLY A 396 7.86 20.94 -26.95
CA GLY A 396 8.10 22.06 -26.03
C GLY A 396 6.94 23.06 -26.00
N PRO A 397 6.91 23.97 -25.02
CA PRO A 397 5.94 25.09 -25.01
C PRO A 397 6.06 25.91 -26.30
N GLY A 398 4.90 26.25 -26.89
CA GLY A 398 4.83 26.96 -28.17
C GLY A 398 4.84 26.07 -29.42
N GLU A 399 5.14 24.79 -29.28
CA GLU A 399 5.03 23.81 -30.36
C GLU A 399 3.65 23.15 -30.39
N SER A 400 3.27 22.62 -31.56
CA SER A 400 1.95 21.99 -31.75
C SER A 400 2.00 20.51 -31.42
N ILE A 401 1.30 20.11 -30.36
CA ILE A 401 1.07 18.70 -30.02
C ILE A 401 0.27 18.03 -31.16
N GLN A 402 -0.71 18.73 -31.70
CA GLN A 402 -1.54 18.20 -32.78
C GLN A 402 -0.73 17.83 -34.01
N ALA A 403 0.22 18.68 -34.40
CA ALA A 403 1.08 18.41 -35.56
C ALA A 403 1.96 17.15 -35.41
N VAL A 404 2.22 16.72 -34.19
CA VAL A 404 2.91 15.45 -33.92
C VAL A 404 1.95 14.28 -34.03
N ILE A 405 0.74 14.39 -33.43
CA ILE A 405 -0.29 13.34 -33.50
C ILE A 405 -0.70 13.08 -34.97
N ASP A 406 -0.83 14.12 -35.79
CA ASP A 406 -1.25 14.00 -37.18
C ASP A 406 -0.26 13.24 -38.06
N LYS A 407 1.02 13.21 -37.68
CA LYS A 407 2.07 12.44 -38.38
C LYS A 407 2.01 10.93 -38.08
N VAL A 408 1.28 10.52 -37.06
CA VAL A 408 1.18 9.10 -36.70
C VAL A 408 0.28 8.40 -37.71
N PRO A 409 0.73 7.30 -38.37
CA PRO A 409 -0.09 6.58 -39.33
C PRO A 409 -1.39 6.04 -38.74
N LEU A 410 -2.47 6.03 -39.51
CA LEU A 410 -3.79 5.53 -39.07
C LEU A 410 -3.79 4.07 -38.63
N ASN A 411 -2.90 3.27 -39.21
CA ASN A 411 -2.75 1.84 -38.91
C ASN A 411 -1.58 1.52 -37.96
N TYR A 412 -1.11 2.54 -37.23
CA TYR A 412 -0.05 2.34 -36.23
C TYR A 412 -0.57 1.47 -35.09
N SER A 413 0.12 0.37 -34.78
CA SER A 413 -0.33 -0.67 -33.85
C SER A 413 0.50 -0.81 -32.57
N LYS A 414 1.43 0.11 -32.36
CA LYS A 414 2.29 0.15 -31.17
C LYS A 414 2.05 1.44 -30.40
N PRO A 415 2.38 1.52 -29.11
CA PRO A 415 2.40 2.79 -28.41
C PRO A 415 3.27 3.82 -29.14
N TYR A 416 2.70 4.99 -29.46
CA TYR A 416 3.46 6.14 -29.96
C TYR A 416 3.59 7.15 -28.83
N THR A 417 4.79 7.33 -28.35
CA THR A 417 5.08 8.06 -27.13
C THR A 417 5.46 9.51 -27.41
N ILE A 418 4.73 10.45 -26.82
CA ILE A 418 4.94 11.89 -26.97
C ILE A 418 5.23 12.50 -25.61
N PHE A 419 6.43 13.07 -25.46
CA PHE A 419 6.84 13.75 -24.25
C PHE A 419 6.58 15.24 -24.32
N LEU A 420 5.87 15.80 -23.33
CA LEU A 420 5.59 17.21 -23.20
C LEU A 420 6.47 17.85 -22.12
N ARG A 421 7.34 18.77 -22.53
CA ARG A 421 8.20 19.50 -21.58
C ARG A 421 7.36 20.37 -20.63
N LYS A 422 7.93 20.73 -19.50
CA LYS A 422 7.33 21.72 -18.58
C LYS A 422 6.99 23.01 -19.31
N GLY A 423 5.80 23.53 -19.05
CA GLY A 423 5.31 24.78 -19.61
C GLY A 423 3.81 24.76 -19.86
N THR A 424 3.28 25.86 -20.37
CA THR A 424 1.86 26.02 -20.64
C THR A 424 1.59 25.91 -22.14
N TYR A 425 0.64 25.07 -22.50
CA TYR A 425 0.20 24.76 -23.85
C TYR A 425 -1.24 25.26 -24.03
N ASN A 426 -1.40 26.44 -24.68
CA ASN A 426 -2.71 27.04 -24.95
C ASN A 426 -3.26 26.47 -26.25
N GLN A 427 -3.63 25.21 -26.29
CA GLN A 427 -4.12 24.55 -27.50
C GLN A 427 -5.10 23.43 -27.16
N LYS A 428 -6.03 23.19 -28.11
CA LYS A 428 -6.88 22.01 -28.14
C LYS A 428 -6.04 20.84 -28.67
N VAL A 429 -6.12 19.70 -28.02
CA VAL A 429 -5.46 18.45 -28.44
C VAL A 429 -6.54 17.45 -28.83
N ILE A 430 -6.54 17.04 -30.08
CA ILE A 430 -7.48 16.05 -30.62
C ILE A 430 -6.71 14.77 -30.89
N VAL A 431 -6.89 13.79 -30.02
CA VAL A 431 -6.32 12.46 -30.19
C VAL A 431 -7.21 11.70 -31.18
N CYS A 432 -6.73 11.63 -32.43
CA CYS A 432 -7.43 11.02 -33.54
C CYS A 432 -6.81 9.70 -34.03
N ARG A 433 -5.81 9.21 -33.31
CA ARG A 433 -5.08 7.95 -33.56
C ARG A 433 -5.14 7.02 -32.36
N PRO A 434 -5.21 5.71 -32.55
CA PRO A 434 -5.06 4.74 -31.46
C PRO A 434 -3.61 4.72 -30.96
N HIS A 435 -3.44 4.14 -29.76
CA HIS A 435 -2.15 3.89 -29.12
C HIS A 435 -1.29 5.14 -28.84
N ILE A 436 -1.89 6.33 -28.80
CA ILE A 436 -1.17 7.56 -28.43
C ILE A 436 -0.92 7.58 -26.92
N VAL A 437 0.33 7.84 -26.56
CA VAL A 437 0.80 7.97 -25.17
C VAL A 437 1.34 9.40 -24.97
N LEU A 438 0.58 10.22 -24.24
CA LEU A 438 1.00 11.57 -23.86
C LEU A 438 1.58 11.58 -22.45
N VAL A 439 2.82 11.97 -22.31
CA VAL A 439 3.51 12.03 -21.00
C VAL A 439 4.03 13.44 -20.75
N GLY A 440 3.50 14.12 -19.73
CA GLY A 440 4.02 15.40 -19.27
C GLY A 440 5.23 15.23 -18.37
N GLU A 441 6.18 16.15 -18.48
CA GLU A 441 7.41 16.15 -17.68
C GLU A 441 7.13 16.29 -16.17
N HIS A 442 6.06 17.00 -15.81
CA HIS A 442 5.67 17.19 -14.40
C HIS A 442 4.20 17.56 -14.28
N ARG A 443 3.46 16.85 -13.43
CA ARG A 443 2.02 16.99 -13.27
C ARG A 443 1.54 18.43 -13.07
N ASP A 444 2.23 19.20 -12.23
CA ASP A 444 1.81 20.55 -11.85
C ASP A 444 2.41 21.65 -12.75
N SER A 445 3.38 21.31 -13.61
CA SER A 445 4.13 22.28 -14.42
C SER A 445 4.04 22.03 -15.94
N THR A 446 3.47 20.90 -16.37
CA THR A 446 3.07 20.67 -17.77
C THR A 446 1.57 20.90 -17.87
N ILE A 447 1.16 22.04 -18.39
CA ILE A 447 -0.22 22.52 -18.30
C ILE A 447 -0.83 22.69 -19.70
N LEU A 448 -1.80 21.84 -20.02
CA LEU A 448 -2.67 22.03 -21.18
C LEU A 448 -3.88 22.84 -20.74
N VAL A 449 -4.08 24.00 -21.34
CA VAL A 449 -5.16 24.90 -20.95
C VAL A 449 -5.90 25.46 -22.16
N LEU A 450 -7.22 25.54 -22.06
CA LEU A 450 -8.08 26.15 -23.07
C LEU A 450 -9.36 26.65 -22.40
N ALA A 451 -9.86 27.80 -22.84
CA ALA A 451 -11.17 28.31 -22.46
C ALA A 451 -12.19 27.97 -23.52
N GLU A 452 -13.03 26.96 -23.28
CA GLU A 452 -14.02 26.51 -24.29
C GLU A 452 -15.27 25.92 -23.63
N THR A 453 -16.45 26.24 -24.22
CA THR A 453 -17.71 25.57 -23.96
C THR A 453 -18.23 24.93 -25.25
N LYS A 454 -19.34 24.19 -25.17
CA LYS A 454 -19.98 23.63 -26.37
C LYS A 454 -20.39 24.72 -27.37
N GLU A 455 -20.82 25.86 -26.89
CA GLU A 455 -21.30 26.99 -27.67
C GLU A 455 -20.15 27.81 -28.30
N THR A 456 -18.97 27.77 -27.69
CA THR A 456 -17.81 28.58 -28.12
C THR A 456 -16.71 27.76 -28.81
N GLN A 457 -16.88 26.43 -28.90
CA GLN A 457 -15.92 25.61 -29.57
C GLN A 457 -15.74 25.99 -31.04
N LYS A 458 -14.49 26.11 -31.49
CA LYS A 458 -14.14 26.49 -32.86
C LYS A 458 -13.98 25.29 -33.79
N ILE A 459 -13.57 24.16 -33.26
CA ILE A 459 -13.33 22.92 -34.01
C ILE A 459 -14.43 21.93 -33.65
N THR A 460 -15.39 21.74 -34.52
CA THR A 460 -16.55 20.84 -34.34
C THR A 460 -16.37 19.50 -35.06
N GLU A 461 -15.46 19.45 -36.02
CA GLU A 461 -15.13 18.26 -36.80
C GLU A 461 -13.61 18.21 -37.07
N TYR A 462 -13.04 17.03 -37.06
CA TYR A 462 -11.65 16.78 -37.38
C TYR A 462 -11.52 15.40 -38.06
N GLU A 463 -10.87 15.37 -39.23
CA GLU A 463 -10.75 14.18 -40.09
C GLU A 463 -12.08 13.45 -40.31
N GLY A 464 -13.16 14.22 -40.59
CA GLY A 464 -14.49 13.67 -40.87
C GLY A 464 -15.23 13.11 -39.64
N LYS A 465 -14.70 13.32 -38.42
CA LYS A 465 -15.34 12.88 -37.17
C LYS A 465 -15.69 14.06 -36.25
N PRO A 466 -16.80 13.99 -35.51
CA PRO A 466 -17.19 15.03 -34.58
C PRO A 466 -16.11 15.20 -33.47
N VAL A 467 -15.89 16.46 -33.08
CA VAL A 467 -15.03 16.86 -31.97
C VAL A 467 -15.88 17.45 -30.85
N GLY A 468 -15.72 16.95 -29.66
CA GLY A 468 -16.39 17.49 -28.47
C GLY A 468 -15.68 18.72 -27.89
N ASN A 469 -16.35 19.38 -26.95
CA ASN A 469 -15.77 20.49 -26.20
C ASN A 469 -14.90 19.96 -25.04
N GLY A 470 -13.60 20.02 -25.24
CA GLY A 470 -12.61 19.63 -24.23
C GLY A 470 -11.24 20.17 -24.59
N VAL A 471 -10.40 20.35 -23.62
CA VAL A 471 -8.98 20.71 -23.85
C VAL A 471 -8.27 19.54 -24.54
N VAL A 472 -8.49 18.33 -24.05
CA VAL A 472 -8.08 17.09 -24.68
C VAL A 472 -9.33 16.31 -25.10
N VAL A 473 -9.38 15.94 -26.38
CA VAL A 473 -10.49 15.17 -26.96
C VAL A 473 -9.97 13.87 -27.56
N LEU A 474 -10.51 12.74 -27.11
CA LEU A 474 -10.23 11.43 -27.70
C LEU A 474 -11.37 11.08 -28.67
N GLN A 475 -11.09 11.06 -29.96
CA GLN A 475 -12.11 10.73 -30.99
C GLN A 475 -12.44 9.24 -30.96
N GLU A 476 -13.57 8.90 -31.53
CA GLU A 476 -13.99 7.52 -31.75
C GLU A 476 -12.93 6.76 -32.58
N GLY A 477 -12.46 5.62 -32.06
CA GLY A 477 -11.38 4.83 -32.64
C GLY A 477 -9.98 5.25 -32.24
N ALA A 478 -9.82 6.29 -31.39
CA ALA A 478 -8.56 6.59 -30.74
C ALA A 478 -8.38 5.74 -29.48
N ASP A 479 -8.49 4.43 -29.64
CA ASP A 479 -8.46 3.45 -28.55
C ASP A 479 -7.04 3.20 -28.03
N ASP A 480 -6.95 2.58 -26.84
CA ASP A 480 -5.67 2.21 -26.22
C ASP A 480 -4.73 3.40 -25.95
N CYS A 481 -5.30 4.55 -25.63
CA CYS A 481 -4.53 5.77 -25.36
C CYS A 481 -4.22 5.94 -23.88
N VAL A 482 -3.04 6.52 -23.59
CA VAL A 482 -2.58 6.83 -22.24
C VAL A 482 -2.24 8.31 -22.12
N ILE A 483 -2.72 8.95 -21.05
CA ILE A 483 -2.40 10.34 -20.67
C ILE A 483 -1.83 10.34 -19.25
N SER A 484 -0.66 10.93 -19.07
CA SER A 484 0.01 10.93 -17.77
C SER A 484 0.82 12.20 -17.50
N GLY A 485 0.98 12.53 -16.22
CA GLY A 485 2.00 13.49 -15.76
C GLY A 485 1.73 14.96 -16.08
N MET A 486 0.46 15.39 -16.21
CA MET A 486 0.14 16.76 -16.60
C MET A 486 -1.11 17.33 -15.93
N THR A 487 -1.26 18.63 -15.99
CA THR A 487 -2.51 19.34 -15.67
C THR A 487 -3.28 19.63 -16.96
N ILE A 488 -4.55 19.25 -17.00
CA ILE A 488 -5.48 19.56 -18.10
C ILE A 488 -6.56 20.44 -17.50
N TYR A 489 -6.69 21.69 -18.02
CA TYR A 489 -7.54 22.69 -17.42
C TYR A 489 -8.40 23.42 -18.45
N ASN A 490 -9.71 23.33 -18.30
CA ASN A 490 -10.63 24.22 -18.99
C ASN A 490 -10.98 25.39 -18.07
N ASN A 491 -10.43 26.56 -18.38
CA ASN A 491 -10.50 27.76 -17.54
C ASN A 491 -11.53 28.81 -18.03
N TYR A 492 -12.53 28.39 -18.79
CA TYR A 492 -13.55 29.28 -19.37
C TYR A 492 -14.27 30.10 -18.29
N GLY A 493 -14.64 29.46 -17.18
CA GLY A 493 -15.38 30.08 -16.10
C GLY A 493 -14.63 31.22 -15.39
N THR A 494 -13.32 31.15 -15.34
CA THR A 494 -12.48 32.16 -14.70
C THR A 494 -11.94 33.21 -15.65
N THR A 495 -11.83 32.89 -16.96
CA THR A 495 -11.17 33.80 -17.93
C THR A 495 -12.10 34.45 -18.92
N VAL A 496 -13.27 33.88 -19.17
CA VAL A 496 -14.23 34.39 -20.19
C VAL A 496 -15.55 34.78 -19.55
N GLU A 497 -16.27 33.88 -18.91
CA GLU A 497 -17.58 34.12 -18.32
C GLU A 497 -17.79 33.21 -17.10
N ASN A 498 -18.13 33.79 -15.96
CA ASN A 498 -18.46 33.01 -14.77
C ASN A 498 -19.78 32.23 -14.96
N THR A 499 -19.66 31.01 -15.40
CA THR A 499 -20.77 30.12 -15.73
C THR A 499 -20.44 28.68 -15.38
N THR A 500 -21.46 27.89 -15.07
CA THR A 500 -21.36 26.44 -14.82
C THR A 500 -21.73 25.58 -16.04
N ARG A 501 -21.71 26.14 -17.25
CA ARG A 501 -21.93 25.37 -18.49
C ARG A 501 -20.91 24.20 -18.58
N HIS A 502 -21.16 23.26 -19.49
CA HIS A 502 -20.22 22.15 -19.70
C HIS A 502 -18.87 22.66 -20.20
N GLN A 503 -17.84 22.48 -19.39
CA GLN A 503 -16.47 22.95 -19.61
C GLN A 503 -15.52 21.76 -19.37
N MET A 504 -15.55 20.80 -20.24
CA MET A 504 -14.78 19.57 -20.07
C MET A 504 -13.29 19.86 -20.19
N ALA A 505 -12.49 19.37 -19.26
CA ALA A 505 -11.04 19.31 -19.42
C ALA A 505 -10.69 18.17 -20.39
N VAL A 506 -11.32 17.00 -20.18
CA VAL A 506 -11.16 15.84 -21.08
C VAL A 506 -12.53 15.36 -21.53
N PHE A 507 -12.69 15.21 -22.84
CA PHE A 507 -13.85 14.58 -23.46
C PHE A 507 -13.40 13.42 -24.35
N GLY A 508 -14.14 12.30 -24.39
CA GLY A 508 -13.74 11.21 -25.27
C GLY A 508 -14.85 10.26 -25.69
N ARG A 509 -14.66 9.68 -26.89
CA ARG A 509 -15.47 8.59 -27.46
C ARG A 509 -14.65 7.31 -27.66
N ALA A 510 -13.38 7.32 -27.33
CA ALA A 510 -12.48 6.17 -27.39
C ALA A 510 -12.75 5.18 -26.24
N THR A 511 -12.29 3.96 -26.38
CA THR A 511 -12.30 2.93 -25.34
C THR A 511 -10.88 2.52 -24.95
N ARG A 512 -10.73 1.77 -23.85
CA ARG A 512 -9.44 1.40 -23.24
C ARG A 512 -8.54 2.61 -23.03
N THR A 513 -9.14 3.66 -22.45
CA THR A 513 -8.46 4.92 -22.15
C THR A 513 -7.89 4.89 -20.73
N ILE A 514 -6.61 5.21 -20.59
CA ILE A 514 -5.87 5.30 -19.34
C ILE A 514 -5.51 6.76 -19.06
N ILE A 515 -5.92 7.30 -17.92
CA ILE A 515 -5.49 8.63 -17.44
C ILE A 515 -4.93 8.46 -16.03
N VAL A 516 -3.63 8.74 -15.86
CA VAL A 516 -2.96 8.52 -14.59
C VAL A 516 -2.06 9.71 -14.22
N ASN A 517 -1.92 9.97 -12.91
CA ASN A 517 -1.05 11.04 -12.40
C ASN A 517 -1.32 12.42 -13.03
N CYS A 518 -2.58 12.81 -13.15
CA CYS A 518 -2.99 14.08 -13.76
C CYS A 518 -3.81 14.94 -12.80
N ASN A 519 -3.71 16.25 -12.98
CA ASN A 519 -4.70 17.18 -12.46
C ASN A 519 -5.73 17.46 -13.57
N ILE A 520 -6.98 17.15 -13.32
CA ILE A 520 -8.10 17.41 -14.22
C ILE A 520 -8.93 18.54 -13.61
N ARG A 521 -8.94 19.69 -14.26
CA ARG A 521 -9.61 20.90 -13.77
C ARG A 521 -10.59 21.45 -14.77
N ALA A 522 -11.74 21.84 -14.29
CA ALA A 522 -12.74 22.58 -15.07
C ALA A 522 -13.39 23.65 -14.18
N ASP A 523 -13.77 24.77 -14.75
CA ASP A 523 -14.52 25.81 -14.06
C ASP A 523 -16.04 25.66 -14.18
N GLY A 524 -16.50 24.64 -14.87
CA GLY A 524 -17.91 24.30 -15.07
C GLY A 524 -18.18 22.81 -14.87
N ASN A 525 -19.23 22.30 -15.53
CA ASN A 525 -19.68 20.93 -15.40
C ASN A 525 -18.81 19.93 -16.18
N ASP A 526 -18.82 18.64 -15.76
CA ASP A 526 -18.37 17.46 -16.52
C ASP A 526 -16.86 17.44 -16.80
N ALA A 527 -16.02 17.66 -15.79
CA ALA A 527 -14.58 17.81 -15.96
C ALA A 527 -13.91 16.70 -16.77
N LEU A 528 -14.28 15.44 -16.54
CA LEU A 528 -13.77 14.26 -17.24
C LEU A 528 -14.95 13.40 -17.74
N SER A 529 -15.24 13.49 -19.02
CA SER A 529 -16.38 12.83 -19.67
C SER A 529 -15.94 11.86 -20.76
N LEU A 530 -16.13 10.58 -20.55
CA LEU A 530 -15.74 9.52 -21.48
C LEU A 530 -16.95 8.69 -21.89
N TRP A 531 -17.40 8.89 -23.14
CA TRP A 531 -18.68 8.42 -23.65
C TRP A 531 -18.53 7.65 -24.96
N ALA A 532 -17.85 6.50 -24.92
CA ALA A 532 -17.73 5.62 -26.08
C ALA A 532 -19.15 5.24 -26.63
N PRO A 533 -19.29 5.03 -27.93
CA PRO A 533 -20.53 4.59 -28.54
C PRO A 533 -21.12 3.36 -27.85
N GLU A 534 -22.45 3.29 -27.80
CA GLU A 534 -23.21 2.20 -27.17
C GLU A 534 -22.82 1.93 -25.70
N GLY A 535 -22.06 2.85 -25.07
CA GLY A 535 -21.57 2.68 -23.73
C GLY A 535 -20.55 1.54 -23.57
N ASN A 536 -19.82 1.20 -24.61
CA ASN A 536 -18.80 0.13 -24.60
C ASN A 536 -17.42 0.63 -24.18
N GLY A 537 -17.34 1.77 -23.49
CA GLY A 537 -16.10 2.33 -22.98
C GLY A 537 -15.54 1.55 -21.80
N MET A 538 -14.22 1.40 -21.79
CA MET A 538 -13.43 0.90 -20.66
C MET A 538 -12.45 1.99 -20.27
N TYR A 539 -12.50 2.44 -19.00
CA TYR A 539 -11.74 3.60 -18.53
C TYR A 539 -11.01 3.27 -17.24
N TYR A 540 -9.72 3.51 -17.24
CA TYR A 540 -8.89 3.33 -16.07
C TYR A 540 -8.26 4.65 -15.63
N HIS A 541 -8.46 5.01 -14.36
CA HIS A 541 -7.95 6.23 -13.75
C HIS A 541 -7.20 5.93 -12.47
N ALA A 542 -6.01 6.52 -12.33
CA ALA A 542 -5.26 6.40 -11.08
C ALA A 542 -4.52 7.69 -10.74
N ASP A 543 -4.47 8.02 -9.45
CA ASP A 543 -3.73 9.17 -8.93
C ASP A 543 -4.16 10.52 -9.56
N LEU A 544 -5.44 10.66 -9.85
CA LEU A 544 -5.99 11.92 -10.34
C LEU A 544 -6.35 12.86 -9.20
N SER A 545 -6.16 14.17 -9.44
CA SER A 545 -6.81 15.23 -8.69
C SER A 545 -7.86 15.88 -9.60
N LEU A 546 -9.15 15.62 -9.32
CA LEU A 546 -10.26 16.19 -10.07
C LEU A 546 -10.84 17.37 -9.30
N ARG A 547 -10.89 18.54 -9.94
CA ARG A 547 -11.46 19.75 -9.35
C ARG A 547 -12.43 20.41 -10.30
N CYS A 548 -13.66 20.58 -9.84
CA CYS A 548 -14.74 21.14 -10.63
C CYS A 548 -15.77 21.79 -9.68
N PRO A 549 -16.13 23.07 -9.86
CA PRO A 549 -17.23 23.70 -9.10
C PRO A 549 -18.62 23.29 -9.63
N GLY A 550 -18.67 22.65 -10.80
CA GLY A 550 -19.89 22.14 -11.43
C GLY A 550 -20.29 20.74 -10.96
N VAL A 551 -21.18 20.08 -11.70
CA VAL A 551 -21.62 18.71 -11.43
C VAL A 551 -20.77 17.72 -12.22
N ASP A 552 -20.75 16.47 -11.75
CA ASP A 552 -20.26 15.30 -12.47
C ASP A 552 -18.78 15.41 -12.87
N PHE A 553 -17.91 15.39 -11.89
CA PHE A 553 -16.46 15.52 -12.11
C PHE A 553 -15.90 14.37 -12.92
N LEU A 554 -16.46 13.18 -12.73
CA LEU A 554 -16.14 11.95 -13.45
C LEU A 554 -17.43 11.36 -14.05
N CYS A 555 -17.51 11.35 -15.37
CA CYS A 555 -18.71 10.96 -16.13
C CYS A 555 -18.43 9.83 -17.14
N PRO A 556 -18.24 8.59 -16.72
CA PRO A 556 -18.06 7.48 -17.66
C PRO A 556 -19.37 6.88 -18.14
N ARG A 557 -19.40 6.46 -19.43
CA ARG A 557 -20.39 5.52 -19.98
C ARG A 557 -19.73 4.18 -20.28
N GLY A 558 -20.09 3.13 -19.54
CA GLY A 558 -19.48 1.81 -19.65
C GLY A 558 -18.81 1.35 -18.37
N TRP A 559 -17.67 0.72 -18.48
CA TRP A 559 -16.89 0.26 -17.35
C TRP A 559 -15.86 1.32 -16.96
N CYS A 560 -15.77 1.63 -15.68
CA CYS A 560 -14.76 2.55 -15.19
C CYS A 560 -14.18 2.06 -13.86
N TYR A 561 -12.85 2.05 -13.76
CA TYR A 561 -12.15 1.83 -12.51
C TYR A 561 -11.28 3.04 -12.19
N ALA A 562 -11.50 3.64 -11.03
CA ALA A 562 -10.71 4.77 -10.52
C ALA A 562 -10.09 4.43 -9.17
N THR A 563 -8.82 4.73 -8.98
CA THR A 563 -8.13 4.41 -7.72
C THR A 563 -7.17 5.52 -7.30
N ARG A 564 -7.06 5.75 -5.99
CA ARG A 564 -6.21 6.79 -5.39
C ARG A 564 -6.44 8.19 -5.98
N CYS A 565 -7.69 8.49 -6.29
CA CYS A 565 -8.12 9.78 -6.82
C CYS A 565 -8.58 10.71 -5.70
N ARG A 566 -8.43 12.01 -5.93
CA ARG A 566 -8.98 13.07 -5.08
C ARG A 566 -10.03 13.84 -5.86
N PHE A 567 -11.21 13.92 -5.29
CA PHE A 567 -12.36 14.66 -5.85
C PHE A 567 -12.64 15.86 -4.96
N TYR A 568 -12.61 17.06 -5.53
CA TYR A 568 -12.92 18.29 -4.80
C TYR A 568 -13.82 19.20 -5.61
N GLY A 569 -14.95 19.59 -5.07
CA GLY A 569 -15.87 20.48 -5.74
C GLY A 569 -16.97 21.07 -4.86
N ASP A 570 -17.96 21.69 -5.52
CA ASP A 570 -19.08 22.34 -4.86
C ASP A 570 -20.33 22.24 -5.74
N SER A 571 -21.05 21.12 -5.69
CA SER A 571 -22.12 20.88 -6.66
C SER A 571 -23.12 19.80 -6.28
N ARG A 572 -24.04 19.52 -7.22
CA ARG A 572 -25.15 18.56 -7.06
C ARG A 572 -24.72 17.09 -7.00
N ALA A 573 -23.59 16.71 -7.57
CA ALA A 573 -23.04 15.35 -7.53
C ALA A 573 -21.59 15.34 -7.97
N ILE A 574 -20.77 14.46 -7.38
CA ILE A 574 -19.34 14.34 -7.70
C ILE A 574 -19.13 13.38 -8.88
N VAL A 575 -19.75 12.22 -8.83
CA VAL A 575 -19.63 11.21 -9.89
C VAL A 575 -20.97 10.98 -10.59
N TRP A 576 -20.88 10.67 -11.87
CA TRP A 576 -22.01 10.28 -12.66
C TRP A 576 -21.69 9.01 -13.45
N HIS A 577 -22.65 8.10 -13.61
CA HIS A 577 -22.48 6.88 -14.38
C HIS A 577 -23.69 6.56 -15.24
N ASP A 578 -23.43 6.00 -16.41
CA ASP A 578 -24.45 5.49 -17.32
C ASP A 578 -24.10 4.06 -17.76
N GLY A 579 -24.85 3.08 -17.26
CA GLY A 579 -24.69 1.66 -17.58
C GLY A 579 -25.35 1.26 -18.93
N ARG A 580 -26.12 2.12 -19.58
CA ARG A 580 -26.76 1.88 -20.87
C ARG A 580 -27.57 0.58 -20.96
N GLY A 581 -28.17 0.12 -19.84
CA GLY A 581 -28.94 -1.11 -19.77
C GLY A 581 -28.13 -2.42 -19.73
N ASP A 582 -26.82 -2.36 -19.62
CA ASP A 582 -25.95 -3.53 -19.52
C ASP A 582 -25.56 -3.79 -18.07
N LYS A 583 -26.00 -4.93 -17.52
CA LYS A 583 -25.79 -5.32 -16.12
C LYS A 583 -24.33 -5.55 -15.75
N SER A 584 -23.44 -5.76 -16.71
CA SER A 584 -22.02 -5.96 -16.46
C SER A 584 -21.26 -4.65 -16.19
N LYS A 585 -21.80 -3.51 -16.63
CA LYS A 585 -21.16 -2.20 -16.55
C LYS A 585 -21.14 -1.66 -15.12
N LYS A 586 -19.99 -1.20 -14.68
CA LYS A 586 -19.73 -0.77 -13.31
C LYS A 586 -18.89 0.49 -13.26
N LEU A 587 -19.16 1.33 -12.26
CA LEU A 587 -18.23 2.35 -11.80
C LEU A 587 -17.64 1.87 -10.47
N VAL A 588 -16.34 1.59 -10.45
CA VAL A 588 -15.60 1.13 -9.30
C VAL A 588 -14.61 2.20 -8.89
N ILE A 589 -14.67 2.67 -7.64
CA ILE A 589 -13.76 3.66 -7.09
C ILE A 589 -13.14 3.09 -5.82
N THR A 590 -11.81 3.03 -5.79
CA THR A 590 -11.09 2.46 -4.63
C THR A 590 -10.06 3.45 -4.08
N ASN A 591 -9.75 3.35 -2.78
CA ASN A 591 -8.66 4.08 -2.14
C ASN A 591 -8.66 5.60 -2.44
N SER A 592 -9.83 6.21 -2.57
CA SER A 592 -10.01 7.57 -3.05
C SER A 592 -10.62 8.47 -1.99
N HIS A 593 -10.40 9.78 -2.15
CA HIS A 593 -10.88 10.80 -1.22
C HIS A 593 -11.87 11.74 -1.89
N PHE A 594 -13.00 12.00 -1.21
CA PHE A 594 -14.05 12.90 -1.66
C PHE A 594 -14.19 14.07 -0.70
N ASP A 595 -14.16 15.28 -1.25
CA ASP A 595 -14.35 16.53 -0.51
C ASP A 595 -15.19 17.51 -1.31
N ALA A 596 -15.91 18.39 -0.61
CA ALA A 596 -16.73 19.42 -1.22
C ALA A 596 -16.74 20.69 -0.35
N ALA A 597 -16.89 21.84 -0.99
CA ALA A 597 -16.99 23.12 -0.29
C ALA A 597 -18.31 23.29 0.48
N SER A 598 -19.39 22.64 0.03
CA SER A 598 -20.72 22.63 0.65
C SER A 598 -21.31 21.21 0.66
N PRO A 599 -22.44 20.96 1.36
CA PRO A 599 -23.10 19.67 1.40
C PRO A 599 -23.45 19.17 -0.01
N THR A 600 -22.79 18.11 -0.46
CA THR A 600 -22.85 17.60 -1.84
C THR A 600 -23.13 16.10 -1.85
N PRO A 601 -24.10 15.59 -2.66
CA PRO A 601 -24.27 14.16 -2.86
C PRO A 601 -23.07 13.51 -3.52
N LEU A 602 -22.78 12.28 -3.14
CA LEU A 602 -21.66 11.51 -3.70
C LEU A 602 -21.78 11.29 -5.20
N GLY A 603 -23.00 10.99 -5.68
CA GLY A 603 -23.17 10.71 -7.09
C GLY A 603 -24.61 10.60 -7.56
N ARG A 604 -24.75 10.45 -8.89
CA ARG A 604 -26.01 10.18 -9.57
C ARG A 604 -25.81 9.30 -10.80
N TYR A 605 -26.87 8.74 -11.35
CA TYR A 605 -26.81 7.84 -12.50
C TYR A 605 -27.92 8.09 -13.52
N HIS A 606 -27.65 7.68 -14.75
CA HIS A 606 -28.63 7.49 -15.84
C HIS A 606 -28.67 6.00 -16.18
N HIS A 607 -29.85 5.53 -16.56
CA HIS A 607 -30.11 4.13 -16.86
C HIS A 607 -29.68 3.22 -15.72
N ASP A 608 -29.67 1.91 -15.89
CA ASP A 608 -29.17 0.98 -14.90
C ASP A 608 -27.66 1.13 -14.69
N SER A 609 -27.23 1.16 -13.44
CA SER A 609 -25.84 1.38 -13.05
C SER A 609 -25.46 0.61 -11.80
N GLN A 610 -24.19 0.26 -11.70
CA GLN A 610 -23.59 -0.33 -10.50
C GLN A 610 -22.45 0.53 -10.00
N PHE A 611 -22.39 0.72 -8.69
CA PHE A 611 -21.34 1.48 -8.02
C PHE A 611 -20.65 0.63 -6.95
N TYR A 612 -19.35 0.69 -6.91
CA TYR A 612 -18.53 0.06 -5.89
C TYR A 612 -17.55 1.08 -5.32
N PHE A 613 -17.64 1.35 -4.03
CA PHE A 613 -16.72 2.22 -3.30
C PHE A 613 -15.97 1.37 -2.28
N VAL A 614 -14.66 1.23 -2.45
CA VAL A 614 -13.84 0.37 -1.59
C VAL A 614 -12.70 1.19 -0.98
N ALA A 615 -12.60 1.19 0.34
CA ALA A 615 -11.56 1.91 1.08
C ALA A 615 -11.49 3.41 0.72
N CYS A 616 -12.65 4.05 0.53
CA CYS A 616 -12.76 5.47 0.24
C CYS A 616 -12.96 6.29 1.52
N SER A 617 -12.44 7.52 1.54
CA SER A 617 -12.69 8.47 2.62
C SER A 617 -13.47 9.70 2.11
N MET A 618 -14.32 10.24 2.97
CA MET A 618 -15.24 11.34 2.65
C MET A 618 -15.22 12.37 3.76
N THR A 619 -15.18 13.66 3.41
CA THR A 619 -15.37 14.72 4.41
C THR A 619 -16.83 14.80 4.85
N LYS A 620 -17.09 15.55 5.90
CA LYS A 620 -18.46 15.81 6.40
C LYS A 620 -19.38 16.46 5.37
N ASN A 621 -18.82 17.14 4.39
CA ASN A 621 -19.56 17.80 3.32
C ASN A 621 -20.07 16.84 2.25
N ILE A 622 -19.59 15.61 2.21
CA ILE A 622 -20.22 14.58 1.39
C ILE A 622 -21.44 14.07 2.13
N LEU A 623 -22.61 14.25 1.54
CA LEU A 623 -23.87 13.83 2.17
C LEU A 623 -23.95 12.31 2.33
N ASP A 624 -24.48 11.87 3.46
CA ASP A 624 -24.90 10.51 3.65
C ASP A 624 -26.25 10.30 2.98
N SER A 625 -26.23 10.17 1.67
CA SER A 625 -27.41 10.01 0.86
C SER A 625 -27.20 9.02 -0.26
N ASN A 626 -28.29 8.43 -0.75
CA ASN A 626 -28.27 7.50 -1.88
C ASN A 626 -27.66 8.15 -3.13
N ILE A 627 -27.04 7.32 -3.96
CA ILE A 627 -26.76 7.68 -5.36
C ILE A 627 -28.11 7.89 -6.07
N SER A 628 -28.37 9.09 -6.56
CA SER A 628 -29.67 9.48 -7.08
C SER A 628 -29.81 9.22 -8.57
N TYR A 629 -31.03 9.02 -9.03
CA TYR A 629 -31.34 9.02 -10.45
C TYR A 629 -31.33 10.45 -11.00
N ALA A 630 -30.76 10.65 -12.19
CA ALA A 630 -30.53 12.00 -12.72
C ALA A 630 -31.78 12.68 -13.28
N TYR A 631 -32.81 11.91 -13.64
CA TYR A 631 -34.09 12.44 -14.18
C TYR A 631 -35.20 12.20 -13.17
N THR A 632 -35.73 13.26 -12.57
CA THR A 632 -36.78 13.20 -11.55
C THR A 632 -38.20 13.14 -12.12
N ASP A 633 -38.38 13.41 -13.39
CA ASP A 633 -39.67 13.63 -14.08
C ASP A 633 -40.07 12.52 -15.06
N LYS A 634 -39.28 11.47 -15.19
CA LYS A 634 -39.60 10.32 -16.03
C LYS A 634 -40.01 9.13 -15.20
N VAL A 635 -41.03 8.39 -15.64
CA VAL A 635 -41.30 7.04 -15.16
C VAL A 635 -40.07 6.21 -15.51
N LEU A 636 -39.36 5.80 -14.48
CA LEU A 636 -38.16 4.99 -14.60
C LEU A 636 -38.57 3.61 -15.11
N ASP A 637 -37.87 3.09 -16.09
CA ASP A 637 -37.77 1.65 -16.21
C ASP A 637 -37.28 1.14 -14.86
N PRO A 638 -37.88 0.09 -14.29
CA PRO A 638 -37.41 -0.46 -13.05
C PRO A 638 -35.94 -0.83 -13.22
N CYS A 639 -35.07 -0.19 -12.41
CA CYS A 639 -33.63 -0.44 -12.39
C CYS A 639 -33.28 -1.34 -11.21
N PRO A 640 -33.67 -2.62 -11.16
CA PRO A 640 -33.51 -3.45 -9.97
C PRO A 640 -32.04 -3.66 -9.63
N TRP A 641 -31.16 -3.53 -10.61
CA TRP A 641 -29.71 -3.62 -10.41
C TRP A 641 -29.01 -2.25 -10.38
N GLY A 642 -29.65 -1.16 -10.81
CA GLY A 642 -29.19 0.22 -10.64
C GLY A 642 -29.19 0.70 -9.18
N GLN A 643 -29.83 -0.05 -8.29
CA GLN A 643 -29.72 0.14 -6.85
C GLN A 643 -28.52 -0.60 -6.24
N ARG A 644 -27.68 -1.23 -7.02
CA ARG A 644 -26.48 -1.94 -6.58
C ARG A 644 -25.36 -0.94 -6.32
N VAL A 645 -25.44 -0.30 -5.17
CA VAL A 645 -24.44 0.62 -4.63
C VAL A 645 -23.78 -0.05 -3.43
N PHE A 646 -22.53 -0.39 -3.59
CA PHE A 646 -21.78 -1.14 -2.60
C PHE A 646 -20.66 -0.32 -1.99
N PHE A 647 -20.54 -0.41 -0.67
CA PHE A 647 -19.46 0.19 0.11
C PHE A 647 -18.72 -0.90 0.88
N TYR A 648 -17.40 -0.77 0.96
CA TYR A 648 -16.56 -1.59 1.81
C TYR A 648 -15.42 -0.76 2.41
N ASN A 649 -15.27 -0.80 3.73
CA ASN A 649 -14.23 -0.07 4.45
C ASN A 649 -14.14 1.42 4.09
N CYS A 650 -15.29 2.05 3.82
CA CYS A 650 -15.37 3.47 3.56
C CYS A 650 -15.55 4.24 4.88
N THR A 651 -14.97 5.43 4.95
CA THR A 651 -15.05 6.31 6.12
C THR A 651 -15.63 7.67 5.74
N ARG A 652 -16.36 8.29 6.66
CA ARG A 652 -16.90 9.65 6.51
C ARG A 652 -16.68 10.42 7.80
N GLU A 653 -16.22 11.66 7.70
CA GLU A 653 -16.18 12.58 8.85
C GLU A 653 -17.59 12.84 9.37
N GLY A 654 -17.78 12.79 10.68
CA GLY A 654 -19.07 12.99 11.33
C GLY A 654 -19.88 11.71 11.54
N GLY A 655 -19.28 10.54 11.29
CA GLY A 655 -19.86 9.21 11.57
C GLY A 655 -20.34 8.48 10.31
N HIS A 656 -20.55 7.18 10.48
CA HIS A 656 -21.16 6.35 9.43
C HIS A 656 -22.61 6.75 9.25
N GLY A 657 -22.96 7.07 8.02
CA GLY A 657 -24.33 7.25 7.66
C GLY A 657 -25.05 5.94 7.35
N THR A 658 -26.37 6.04 7.21
CA THR A 658 -27.23 4.89 6.93
C THR A 658 -27.00 4.26 5.56
N TRP A 659 -26.37 5.00 4.64
CA TRP A 659 -26.11 4.56 3.26
C TRP A 659 -24.72 3.98 3.01
N MET A 660 -23.72 4.39 3.78
CA MET A 660 -22.33 3.97 3.60
C MET A 660 -21.99 2.74 4.45
N ASN A 661 -22.88 1.78 4.52
CA ASN A 661 -22.67 0.53 5.22
C ASN A 661 -21.68 -0.37 4.46
N ASN A 662 -21.02 -1.30 5.14
CA ASN A 662 -20.19 -2.34 4.53
C ASN A 662 -21.02 -3.42 3.82
N ASN A 663 -21.99 -3.00 3.01
CA ASN A 663 -22.96 -3.87 2.36
C ASN A 663 -22.35 -4.78 1.28
N LEU A 664 -21.15 -4.52 0.83
CA LEU A 664 -20.45 -5.39 -0.11
C LEU A 664 -20.21 -6.79 0.48
N ASN A 665 -20.00 -6.89 1.79
CA ASN A 665 -19.84 -8.17 2.49
C ASN A 665 -21.15 -8.92 2.79
N GLU A 666 -22.29 -8.23 2.70
CA GLU A 666 -23.58 -8.73 3.17
C GLU A 666 -24.56 -9.01 2.03
N ALA A 667 -24.31 -8.43 0.85
CA ALA A 667 -25.23 -8.53 -0.26
C ALA A 667 -25.09 -9.86 -1.01
N ASP A 668 -26.20 -10.57 -1.19
CA ASP A 668 -26.25 -11.79 -1.99
C ASP A 668 -25.70 -11.59 -3.40
N GLY A 669 -24.74 -12.41 -3.80
CA GLY A 669 -24.12 -12.35 -5.11
C GLY A 669 -23.16 -11.17 -5.31
N ALA A 670 -22.84 -10.41 -4.27
CA ALA A 670 -21.77 -9.41 -4.32
C ALA A 670 -20.40 -10.10 -4.38
N PRO A 671 -19.40 -9.50 -5.07
CA PRO A 671 -18.05 -10.02 -5.06
C PRO A 671 -17.42 -9.84 -3.69
N GLU A 672 -16.50 -10.71 -3.33
CA GLU A 672 -15.64 -10.45 -2.18
C GLU A 672 -14.77 -9.21 -2.45
N TYR A 673 -14.57 -8.36 -1.44
CA TYR A 673 -13.92 -7.05 -1.61
C TYR A 673 -12.53 -7.13 -2.29
N HIS A 674 -11.77 -8.18 -2.01
CA HIS A 674 -10.44 -8.37 -2.57
C HIS A 674 -10.44 -8.79 -4.05
N THR A 675 -11.59 -9.22 -4.59
CA THR A 675 -11.74 -9.50 -6.01
C THR A 675 -12.11 -8.26 -6.83
N VAL A 676 -12.46 -7.14 -6.17
CA VAL A 676 -12.85 -5.88 -6.81
C VAL A 676 -11.60 -5.15 -7.31
N THR A 677 -11.00 -5.67 -8.36
CA THR A 677 -9.80 -5.14 -9.02
C THR A 677 -10.16 -4.45 -10.35
N ALA A 678 -9.19 -3.75 -10.96
CA ALA A 678 -9.38 -3.19 -12.29
C ALA A 678 -9.76 -4.29 -13.30
N ARG A 679 -9.02 -5.39 -13.33
CA ARG A 679 -9.29 -6.50 -14.23
C ARG A 679 -10.70 -7.09 -14.05
N TRP A 680 -11.14 -7.31 -12.80
CA TRP A 680 -12.49 -7.74 -12.49
C TRP A 680 -13.54 -6.72 -12.98
N THR A 681 -13.28 -5.42 -12.79
CA THR A 681 -14.17 -4.34 -13.24
C THR A 681 -14.45 -4.44 -14.73
N PHE A 682 -13.45 -4.78 -15.53
CA PHE A 682 -13.56 -4.95 -16.98
C PHE A 682 -13.91 -6.38 -17.42
N ASP A 683 -14.53 -7.20 -16.56
CA ASP A 683 -14.94 -8.59 -16.82
C ASP A 683 -13.79 -9.44 -17.38
N ASN A 684 -12.55 -9.20 -16.94
CA ASN A 684 -11.31 -9.81 -17.43
C ASN A 684 -11.00 -9.59 -18.93
N LYS A 685 -11.70 -8.67 -19.60
CA LYS A 685 -11.49 -8.34 -21.02
C LYS A 685 -10.28 -7.44 -21.25
N TRP A 686 -9.86 -6.71 -20.23
CA TRP A 686 -8.76 -5.75 -20.28
C TRP A 686 -8.03 -5.67 -18.94
N ASP A 687 -6.69 -5.54 -18.99
CA ASP A 687 -5.83 -5.34 -17.83
C ASP A 687 -5.03 -4.04 -17.98
N PRO A 688 -5.61 -2.90 -17.59
CA PRO A 688 -4.95 -1.60 -17.71
C PRO A 688 -3.72 -1.46 -16.83
N GLU A 689 -3.68 -2.16 -15.71
CA GLU A 689 -2.54 -2.11 -14.79
C GLU A 689 -1.32 -2.77 -15.40
N LYS A 690 -1.51 -3.84 -16.17
CA LYS A 690 -0.45 -4.43 -16.98
C LYS A 690 0.02 -3.48 -18.07
N VAL A 691 -0.90 -2.81 -18.77
CA VAL A 691 -0.55 -1.81 -19.80
C VAL A 691 0.31 -0.68 -19.21
N VAL A 692 -0.06 -0.18 -18.03
CA VAL A 692 0.71 0.88 -17.34
C VAL A 692 2.09 0.36 -16.94
N ARG A 693 2.21 -0.85 -16.40
CA ARG A 693 3.51 -1.46 -16.05
C ARG A 693 4.41 -1.59 -17.27
N ASP A 694 3.92 -2.26 -18.31
CA ASP A 694 4.70 -2.51 -19.54
C ASP A 694 5.16 -1.20 -20.19
N LEU A 695 4.31 -0.17 -20.19
CA LEU A 695 4.65 1.13 -20.74
C LEU A 695 5.72 1.84 -19.92
N TRP A 696 5.61 1.79 -18.59
CA TRP A 696 6.61 2.42 -17.71
C TRP A 696 7.94 1.70 -17.78
N ASP A 697 7.94 0.38 -17.85
CA ASP A 697 9.16 -0.40 -18.09
C ASP A 697 9.84 0.00 -19.42
N PHE A 698 9.07 0.36 -20.43
CA PHE A 698 9.57 0.82 -21.71
C PHE A 698 10.09 2.27 -21.70
N ILE A 699 9.39 3.19 -21.03
CA ILE A 699 9.72 4.63 -21.01
C ILE A 699 10.84 4.94 -20.00
N CYS A 700 10.99 4.14 -18.97
CA CYS A 700 11.95 4.35 -17.89
C CYS A 700 13.24 3.53 -17.99
N TYR A 701 13.41 2.72 -19.02
CA TYR A 701 14.66 1.98 -19.30
C TYR A 701 15.63 2.81 -20.17
#